data_eaf0e364a3828bc5d832cf3663078cee
#
_entry.id   eaf0e364a3828bc5d832cf3663078cee
#
_cell.length_a   1.000
_cell.length_b   1.000
_cell.length_c   1.000
_cell.angle_alpha   90.00
_cell.angle_beta   90.00
_cell.angle_gamma   90.00
#
_symmetry.space_group_name_H-M   'P 1'
#
loop_
_entity.id
_entity.type
_entity.pdbx_description
1 polymer ?
#
loop_
_entity_poly.entity_id
_entity_poly.type
_entity_poly.pdbx_seq_one_letter_code
_entity_poly.pdbx_strand_id
1 'polypeptide(L)'
;RDDVSRLSIDYETDWYEEPSDVTRAVFYGLGSDGTVGANKNSVKIIGESTPLYAQGYFVYDSKKSGSRTVSHLRVSTRPIDSTYLIDKAGFVAIHQFDFLDTTDALERAARGAKVLINSPYGPDGTWSKIPYRAQATIVGKGLEVWAIDAMSIARDAGLGLRINTVLQTCFFELTDFLPTETAVAEIKRQIEKTYGKRGEAVVRRNDEAVDQALGGLYRVEVGEPTPGATVAPMVPEIAPDFVKRVTAMMMEGRGDLLPVSALPVDGTFPTGTARWEKRSIAFEIPIWDSSLCIDCGRCALACPHAAIRLKAFDPALPIPEGFAWKESTNKDFEGQRIVIQVAPDDCTGCGVCVEICPAKSKEVTKHKAINMEAKADHLERERRNFGYFLEIPELDRSEVKVATVKGSQFLQPLFEFSGACAGCGETPYVKLMTQLFGDRVIVANATGCSSIYGGNLPTTPWTTNSEGRGPAWSNSLFEDNAEFGLGMRLALEAQKDDAVLLVTALAPELGDLAPRILETVESPDRTDPEALLALQREQIAELKSRLTELDGPLPRRLEGVADALIDTSVWIVGGDGWAYDIGFGGLDHVLASGRNINILVLDTEVYSNTGGQASKATPRGAIAKFAAGGKATAKKDLGQIAMSYGNVYVGQVAMGANPTQTVRAFVEAEQHPGVSLLIAYSPCIAHGIDMAQQMDHQREASESGYWPLYRYDPSRESVGQPGLRLDSRKPTIPFKEFARKEARFAMLGRANPERADELMTMAQRDIDDRWHFYEQMVTIHRTAEYAEVEE
;
A
#
# COMPACT_ATOMS: atom_id res chain seq x y z
N ARG A 1 22.57 0.90 22.84
CA ARG A 1 23.82 1.52 23.26
C ARG A 1 23.93 2.91 22.68
N ASP A 2 24.28 3.89 23.48
CA ASP A 2 24.47 5.26 23.03
C ASP A 2 25.77 5.86 23.62
N ASP A 3 26.77 6.01 22.75
CA ASP A 3 28.08 6.54 23.12
C ASP A 3 28.05 8.08 23.30
N VAL A 4 26.98 8.77 22.85
CA VAL A 4 26.80 10.22 23.00
C VAL A 4 26.23 10.57 24.37
N SER A 5 25.11 9.93 24.76
CA SER A 5 24.48 10.16 26.07
C SER A 5 25.16 9.43 27.20
N ARG A 6 25.91 8.37 26.91
CA ARG A 6 26.57 7.47 27.87
C ARG A 6 25.63 6.83 28.92
N LEU A 7 24.36 6.63 28.52
CA LEU A 7 23.35 6.00 29.38
C LEU A 7 23.25 4.49 29.17
N SER A 8 24.22 3.90 28.46
CA SER A 8 24.24 2.46 28.21
C SER A 8 24.74 1.68 29.44
N ILE A 9 24.15 0.52 29.69
CA ILE A 9 24.63 -0.44 30.68
C ILE A 9 25.68 -1.31 30.01
N ASP A 10 26.81 -1.53 30.65
CA ASP A 10 27.82 -2.50 30.21
C ASP A 10 27.31 -3.92 30.46
N TYR A 11 27.42 -4.79 29.45
CA TYR A 11 27.06 -6.19 29.55
C TYR A 11 28.01 -7.05 28.69
N GLU A 12 28.14 -8.32 29.08
CA GLU A 12 28.90 -9.28 28.28
C GLU A 12 28.15 -9.63 27.00
N THR A 13 28.68 -9.24 25.86
CA THR A 13 28.01 -9.46 24.54
C THR A 13 27.88 -10.93 24.16
N ASP A 14 28.73 -11.80 24.72
CA ASP A 14 28.75 -13.24 24.46
C ASP A 14 27.93 -14.06 25.47
N TRP A 15 27.36 -13.37 26.49
CA TRP A 15 26.53 -14.03 27.49
C TRP A 15 25.23 -14.57 26.83
N TYR A 16 24.97 -15.83 27.12
CA TYR A 16 23.79 -16.53 26.58
C TYR A 16 23.34 -17.58 27.57
N GLU A 17 22.13 -17.41 28.07
CA GLU A 17 21.51 -18.33 29.01
C GLU A 17 20.18 -18.84 28.50
N GLU A 18 20.19 -19.98 27.84
CA GLU A 18 18.99 -20.73 27.52
C GLU A 18 19.21 -22.21 27.86
N PRO A 19 18.24 -22.90 28.54
CA PRO A 19 18.41 -24.28 28.97
C PRO A 19 18.84 -25.19 27.81
N SER A 20 19.78 -26.08 28.06
CA SER A 20 20.34 -26.99 27.04
C SER A 20 19.33 -28.02 26.52
N ASP A 21 18.28 -28.28 27.28
CA ASP A 21 17.17 -29.20 26.93
C ASP A 21 16.09 -28.55 26.06
N VAL A 22 16.25 -27.26 25.70
CA VAL A 22 15.36 -26.56 24.76
C VAL A 22 15.91 -26.67 23.35
N THR A 23 15.19 -27.36 22.46
CA THR A 23 15.46 -27.35 21.02
C THR A 23 14.89 -26.07 20.44
N ARG A 24 15.71 -25.38 19.64
CA ARG A 24 15.42 -24.06 19.08
C ARG A 24 15.51 -24.09 17.57
N ALA A 25 14.46 -23.61 16.92
CA ALA A 25 14.38 -23.52 15.45
C ALA A 25 13.97 -22.13 15.00
N VAL A 26 14.59 -21.63 13.92
CA VAL A 26 14.26 -20.34 13.31
C VAL A 26 13.96 -20.54 11.84
N PHE A 27 12.87 -19.93 11.35
CA PHE A 27 12.40 -20.06 9.98
C PHE A 27 12.28 -18.68 9.34
N TYR A 28 12.95 -18.50 8.22
CA TYR A 28 12.86 -17.30 7.38
C TYR A 28 11.94 -17.57 6.20
N GLY A 29 10.83 -16.82 6.11
CA GLY A 29 9.82 -16.93 5.06
C GLY A 29 9.34 -15.59 4.55
N LEU A 30 8.50 -15.60 3.53
CA LEU A 30 7.82 -14.42 3.01
C LEU A 30 6.37 -14.36 3.52
N GLY A 31 5.86 -13.16 3.67
CA GLY A 31 4.43 -12.93 3.88
C GLY A 31 3.63 -13.55 2.73
N SER A 32 2.60 -14.32 3.09
CA SER A 32 1.71 -15.03 2.16
C SER A 32 2.24 -16.34 1.55
N ASP A 33 3.48 -16.78 1.82
CA ASP A 33 4.00 -18.09 1.38
C ASP A 33 3.49 -19.26 2.23
N GLY A 34 2.83 -18.97 3.36
CA GLY A 34 2.26 -19.97 4.28
C GLY A 34 3.20 -20.42 5.39
N THR A 35 4.45 -19.96 5.44
CA THR A 35 5.46 -20.34 6.47
C THR A 35 4.94 -20.18 7.89
N VAL A 36 4.37 -19.03 8.23
CA VAL A 36 3.85 -18.77 9.59
C VAL A 36 2.71 -19.71 9.93
N GLY A 37 1.83 -20.02 8.98
CA GLY A 37 0.73 -20.98 9.16
C GLY A 37 1.24 -22.38 9.44
N ALA A 38 2.23 -22.85 8.68
CA ALA A 38 2.87 -24.14 8.87
C ALA A 38 3.58 -24.22 10.23
N ASN A 39 4.30 -23.18 10.63
CA ASN A 39 4.99 -23.16 11.92
C ASN A 39 4.02 -23.15 13.12
N LYS A 40 2.91 -22.39 13.05
CA LYS A 40 1.81 -22.49 14.04
C LYS A 40 1.25 -23.89 14.11
N ASN A 41 1.10 -24.55 12.96
CA ASN A 41 0.64 -25.92 12.89
C ASN A 41 1.66 -26.90 13.47
N SER A 42 2.96 -26.72 13.24
CA SER A 42 4.02 -27.52 13.83
C SER A 42 4.02 -27.45 15.36
N VAL A 43 3.92 -26.22 15.94
CA VAL A 43 3.78 -26.03 17.39
C VAL A 43 2.59 -26.81 17.93
N LYS A 44 1.45 -26.77 17.22
CA LYS A 44 0.24 -27.47 17.62
C LYS A 44 0.38 -29.00 17.53
N ILE A 45 0.96 -29.53 16.43
CA ILE A 45 1.21 -30.97 16.26
C ILE A 45 2.11 -31.48 17.40
N ILE A 46 3.22 -30.79 17.69
CA ILE A 46 4.14 -31.17 18.76
C ILE A 46 3.41 -31.16 20.11
N GLY A 47 2.68 -30.10 20.45
CA GLY A 47 1.98 -29.98 21.73
C GLY A 47 0.78 -30.92 21.90
N GLU A 48 0.10 -31.35 20.81
CA GLU A 48 -1.05 -32.25 20.86
C GLU A 48 -0.64 -33.73 20.75
N SER A 49 0.45 -34.05 20.04
CA SER A 49 0.83 -35.41 19.67
C SER A 49 2.06 -35.94 20.39
N THR A 50 2.70 -35.11 21.25
CA THR A 50 3.86 -35.50 22.06
C THR A 50 3.69 -35.05 23.51
N PRO A 51 4.49 -35.58 24.46
CA PRO A 51 4.55 -35.05 25.82
C PRO A 51 5.39 -33.79 25.97
N LEU A 52 5.84 -33.18 24.84
CA LEU A 52 6.70 -32.03 24.83
C LEU A 52 5.90 -30.71 24.88
N TYR A 53 6.50 -29.70 25.49
CA TYR A 53 6.03 -28.33 25.45
C TYR A 53 6.56 -27.65 24.19
N ALA A 54 5.72 -26.85 23.51
CA ALA A 54 6.11 -26.12 22.31
C ALA A 54 5.67 -24.66 22.39
N GLN A 55 6.57 -23.75 22.05
CA GLN A 55 6.33 -22.30 22.01
C GLN A 55 6.66 -21.77 20.60
N GLY A 56 5.81 -20.90 20.05
CA GLY A 56 6.08 -20.20 18.80
C GLY A 56 5.96 -18.69 18.97
N TYR A 57 6.97 -17.96 18.53
CA TYR A 57 6.96 -16.51 18.42
C TYR A 57 7.20 -16.10 16.97
N PHE A 58 6.35 -15.19 16.44
CA PHE A 58 6.33 -14.86 15.03
C PHE A 58 6.57 -13.37 14.83
N VAL A 59 7.68 -13.03 14.20
CA VAL A 59 8.04 -11.66 13.84
C VAL A 59 7.56 -11.39 12.43
N TYR A 60 6.82 -10.32 12.26
CA TYR A 60 6.30 -9.86 10.99
C TYR A 60 6.87 -8.49 10.65
N ASP A 61 7.20 -8.28 9.39
CA ASP A 61 7.29 -6.93 8.83
C ASP A 61 5.87 -6.38 8.64
N SER A 62 5.67 -5.09 8.81
CA SER A 62 4.39 -4.40 8.59
C SER A 62 3.99 -4.32 7.12
N LYS A 63 4.89 -4.57 6.18
CA LYS A 63 4.59 -4.67 4.73
C LYS A 63 3.71 -5.87 4.44
N LYS A 64 2.74 -5.68 3.53
CA LYS A 64 1.72 -6.72 3.27
C LYS A 64 2.18 -7.76 2.25
N SER A 65 2.83 -7.36 1.16
CA SER A 65 3.35 -8.27 0.14
C SER A 65 4.86 -8.31 0.16
N GLY A 66 5.43 -9.52 0.10
CA GLY A 66 6.87 -9.74 0.11
C GLY A 66 7.55 -9.33 1.43
N SER A 67 6.79 -9.24 2.52
CA SER A 67 7.35 -9.01 3.85
C SER A 67 8.15 -10.21 4.32
N ARG A 68 9.31 -9.97 4.92
CA ARG A 68 10.06 -11.01 5.59
C ARG A 68 9.35 -11.41 6.89
N THR A 69 9.21 -12.71 7.11
CA THR A 69 8.71 -13.27 8.37
C THR A 69 9.80 -14.09 9.02
N VAL A 70 9.95 -13.98 10.34
CA VAL A 70 10.87 -14.81 11.11
C VAL A 70 10.10 -15.51 12.20
N SER A 71 10.01 -16.84 12.12
CA SER A 71 9.35 -17.67 13.13
C SER A 71 10.38 -18.29 14.06
N HIS A 72 10.19 -18.13 15.36
CA HIS A 72 11.01 -18.70 16.41
C HIS A 72 10.23 -19.81 17.11
N LEU A 73 10.71 -21.04 17.05
CA LEU A 73 10.08 -22.19 17.70
C LEU A 73 10.99 -22.77 18.78
N ARG A 74 10.43 -23.01 19.96
CA ARG A 74 11.07 -23.73 21.05
C ARG A 74 10.30 -24.99 21.37
N VAL A 75 11.03 -26.07 21.59
CA VAL A 75 10.46 -27.36 22.01
C VAL A 75 11.27 -27.87 23.19
N SER A 76 10.58 -28.31 24.27
CA SER A 76 11.23 -28.72 25.53
C SER A 76 10.44 -29.84 26.21
N THR A 77 11.12 -30.60 27.07
CA THR A 77 10.49 -31.56 28.01
C THR A 77 9.90 -30.87 29.25
N ARG A 78 10.17 -29.57 29.45
CA ARG A 78 9.68 -28.74 30.56
C ARG A 78 8.90 -27.53 30.03
N PRO A 79 8.03 -26.90 30.84
CA PRO A 79 7.40 -25.65 30.47
C PRO A 79 8.40 -24.59 29.99
N ILE A 80 8.03 -23.82 28.98
CA ILE A 80 8.88 -22.82 28.35
C ILE A 80 8.41 -21.42 28.79
N ASP A 81 9.25 -20.73 29.56
CA ASP A 81 8.97 -19.39 30.09
C ASP A 81 9.74 -18.29 29.36
N SER A 82 10.44 -18.60 28.24
CA SER A 82 11.22 -17.66 27.45
C SER A 82 10.33 -16.64 26.77
N THR A 83 10.55 -15.35 27.03
CA THR A 83 9.81 -14.22 26.46
C THR A 83 10.61 -13.44 25.39
N TYR A 84 11.79 -13.88 25.08
CA TYR A 84 12.76 -13.28 24.16
C TYR A 84 12.91 -14.11 22.87
N LEU A 85 13.47 -13.49 21.83
CA LEU A 85 13.72 -14.16 20.54
C LEU A 85 14.88 -15.16 20.67
N ILE A 86 14.89 -16.16 19.79
CA ILE A 86 16.00 -17.13 19.71
C ILE A 86 17.19 -16.46 19.04
N ASP A 87 18.33 -16.52 19.69
CA ASP A 87 19.59 -15.98 19.20
C ASP A 87 20.53 -17.06 18.62
N LYS A 88 20.51 -18.26 19.23
CA LYS A 88 21.28 -19.42 18.77
C LYS A 88 20.36 -20.61 18.54
N ALA A 89 20.12 -20.94 17.26
CA ALA A 89 19.20 -22.00 16.84
C ALA A 89 19.96 -23.27 16.40
N GLY A 90 19.49 -24.43 16.86
CA GLY A 90 19.98 -25.74 16.39
C GLY A 90 19.43 -26.14 15.02
N PHE A 91 18.36 -25.47 14.58
CA PHE A 91 17.77 -25.66 13.26
C PHE A 91 17.41 -24.31 12.64
N VAL A 92 17.78 -24.09 11.36
CA VAL A 92 17.45 -22.89 10.60
C VAL A 92 16.84 -23.28 9.25
N ALA A 93 15.65 -22.77 8.91
CA ALA A 93 15.04 -22.98 7.61
C ALA A 93 14.97 -21.66 6.81
N ILE A 94 15.39 -21.74 5.56
CA ILE A 94 15.43 -20.62 4.61
C ILE A 94 14.52 -20.95 3.44
N HIS A 95 13.30 -20.40 3.48
CA HIS A 95 12.23 -20.70 2.52
C HIS A 95 12.38 -19.99 1.18
N GLN A 96 13.21 -18.94 1.13
CA GLN A 96 13.54 -18.22 -0.08
C GLN A 96 15.07 -18.20 -0.27
N PHE A 97 15.56 -18.71 -1.38
CA PHE A 97 16.99 -18.82 -1.64
C PHE A 97 17.70 -17.45 -1.57
N ASP A 98 17.03 -16.40 -2.08
CA ASP A 98 17.56 -15.03 -2.11
C ASP A 98 17.80 -14.43 -0.71
N PHE A 99 17.28 -15.03 0.35
CA PHE A 99 17.59 -14.60 1.72
C PHE A 99 19.05 -14.89 2.13
N LEU A 100 19.72 -15.78 1.42
CA LEU A 100 21.16 -15.99 1.62
C LEU A 100 21.99 -14.79 1.14
N ASP A 101 21.47 -14.02 0.15
CA ASP A 101 22.09 -12.80 -0.37
C ASP A 101 21.66 -11.55 0.42
N THR A 102 20.37 -11.45 0.75
CA THR A 102 19.77 -10.21 1.25
C THR A 102 19.64 -10.16 2.77
N THR A 103 19.85 -11.28 3.47
CA THR A 103 19.66 -11.41 4.91
C THR A 103 20.76 -12.27 5.51
N ASP A 104 21.26 -11.89 6.70
CA ASP A 104 22.19 -12.77 7.44
C ASP A 104 21.39 -13.88 8.15
N ALA A 105 20.70 -14.72 7.36
CA ALA A 105 19.83 -15.76 7.89
C ALA A 105 20.58 -16.84 8.71
N LEU A 106 21.90 -16.99 8.50
CA LEU A 106 22.76 -17.94 9.19
C LEU A 106 23.43 -17.36 10.45
N GLU A 107 23.24 -16.08 10.75
CA GLU A 107 23.78 -15.45 11.97
C GLU A 107 23.30 -16.19 13.22
N ARG A 108 22.00 -16.53 13.25
CA ARG A 108 21.37 -17.23 14.38
C ARG A 108 21.61 -18.75 14.40
N ALA A 109 22.29 -19.32 13.42
CA ALA A 109 22.63 -20.75 13.46
C ALA A 109 23.71 -21.01 14.52
N ALA A 110 23.45 -21.92 15.46
CA ALA A 110 24.43 -22.40 16.41
C ALA A 110 25.52 -23.22 15.67
N ARG A 111 26.68 -23.45 16.29
CA ARG A 111 27.69 -24.38 15.73
C ARG A 111 27.09 -25.78 15.56
N GLY A 112 27.29 -26.43 14.42
CA GLY A 112 26.77 -27.75 14.11
C GLY A 112 25.26 -27.77 13.85
N ALA A 113 24.59 -26.62 13.71
CA ALA A 113 23.15 -26.58 13.44
C ALA A 113 22.79 -27.20 12.07
N LYS A 114 21.59 -27.77 11.97
CA LYS A 114 21.01 -28.19 10.69
C LYS A 114 20.40 -26.99 9.99
N VAL A 115 20.64 -26.86 8.68
CA VAL A 115 20.09 -25.81 7.84
C VAL A 115 19.29 -26.41 6.71
N LEU A 116 18.04 -26.01 6.52
CA LEU A 116 17.16 -26.41 5.43
C LEU A 116 17.00 -25.25 4.44
N ILE A 117 17.34 -25.45 3.18
CA ILE A 117 17.26 -24.41 2.15
C ILE A 117 16.28 -24.83 1.04
N ASN A 118 15.35 -23.95 0.68
CA ASN A 118 14.58 -24.10 -0.54
C ASN A 118 15.46 -23.66 -1.73
N SER A 119 15.93 -24.61 -2.53
CA SER A 119 16.89 -24.38 -3.61
C SER A 119 16.40 -24.93 -4.95
N PRO A 120 16.36 -24.12 -6.02
CA PRO A 120 15.97 -24.56 -7.35
C PRO A 120 17.14 -25.22 -8.15
N TYR A 121 18.35 -25.31 -7.57
CA TYR A 121 19.57 -25.66 -8.30
C TYR A 121 19.95 -27.14 -8.23
N GLY A 122 19.20 -27.96 -7.50
CA GLY A 122 19.48 -29.39 -7.34
C GLY A 122 20.76 -29.72 -6.54
N PRO A 123 21.05 -31.04 -6.34
CA PRO A 123 22.15 -31.47 -5.47
C PRO A 123 23.52 -30.96 -5.91
N ASP A 124 23.82 -31.03 -7.20
CA ASP A 124 25.13 -30.67 -7.76
C ASP A 124 25.36 -29.16 -7.90
N GLY A 125 24.24 -28.36 -7.94
CA GLY A 125 24.31 -26.94 -8.22
C GLY A 125 24.17 -26.05 -6.96
N THR A 126 23.52 -26.53 -5.91
CA THR A 126 23.12 -25.69 -4.76
C THR A 126 24.33 -25.06 -4.08
N TRP A 127 25.39 -25.82 -3.77
CA TRP A 127 26.58 -25.26 -3.08
C TRP A 127 27.20 -24.09 -3.84
N SER A 128 27.40 -24.24 -5.15
CA SER A 128 28.05 -23.25 -6.00
C SER A 128 27.24 -21.94 -6.14
N LYS A 129 25.93 -21.97 -5.85
CA LYS A 129 25.03 -20.83 -5.92
C LYS A 129 24.84 -20.14 -4.57
N ILE A 130 25.22 -20.78 -3.47
CA ILE A 130 25.22 -20.14 -2.14
C ILE A 130 26.24 -19.00 -2.13
N PRO A 131 25.89 -17.78 -1.69
CA PRO A 131 26.83 -16.65 -1.64
C PRO A 131 28.05 -16.94 -0.76
N TYR A 132 29.20 -16.40 -1.11
CA TYR A 132 30.48 -16.60 -0.40
C TYR A 132 30.37 -16.37 1.12
N ARG A 133 29.69 -15.31 1.57
CA ARG A 133 29.48 -15.03 3.00
C ARG A 133 28.75 -16.18 3.70
N ALA A 134 27.69 -16.68 3.09
CA ALA A 134 26.92 -17.79 3.64
C ALA A 134 27.73 -19.09 3.62
N GLN A 135 28.49 -19.37 2.54
CA GLN A 135 29.42 -20.52 2.48
C GLN A 135 30.48 -20.44 3.60
N ALA A 136 31.09 -19.28 3.80
CA ALA A 136 32.07 -19.07 4.85
C ALA A 136 31.45 -19.27 6.26
N THR A 137 30.23 -18.84 6.49
CA THR A 137 29.49 -19.07 7.75
C THR A 137 29.18 -20.56 7.93
N ILE A 138 28.73 -21.27 6.87
CA ILE A 138 28.46 -22.71 6.91
C ILE A 138 29.71 -23.48 7.32
N VAL A 139 30.84 -23.23 6.65
CA VAL A 139 32.11 -23.89 6.95
C VAL A 139 32.62 -23.49 8.36
N GLY A 140 32.62 -22.19 8.68
CA GLY A 140 33.14 -21.68 9.96
C GLY A 140 32.37 -22.15 11.20
N LYS A 141 31.04 -22.39 11.05
CA LYS A 141 30.18 -22.93 12.12
C LYS A 141 30.02 -24.45 12.04
N GLY A 142 30.50 -25.12 10.99
CA GLY A 142 30.33 -26.56 10.75
C GLY A 142 28.86 -26.97 10.59
N LEU A 143 28.09 -26.19 9.81
CA LEU A 143 26.65 -26.40 9.65
C LEU A 143 26.37 -27.62 8.76
N GLU A 144 25.33 -28.37 9.06
CA GLU A 144 24.82 -29.45 8.24
C GLU A 144 23.72 -28.92 7.30
N VAL A 145 23.99 -28.89 5.99
CA VAL A 145 23.09 -28.26 5.01
C VAL A 145 22.25 -29.31 4.28
N TRP A 146 20.94 -29.09 4.29
CA TRP A 146 19.94 -29.84 3.53
C TRP A 146 19.20 -28.91 2.58
N ALA A 147 18.78 -29.42 1.44
CA ALA A 147 18.03 -28.62 0.47
C ALA A 147 16.94 -29.42 -0.21
N ILE A 148 15.96 -28.70 -0.77
CA ILE A 148 14.83 -29.22 -1.53
C ILE A 148 14.35 -28.18 -2.53
N ASP A 149 13.90 -28.57 -3.70
CA ASP A 149 13.13 -27.72 -4.61
C ASP A 149 11.63 -27.81 -4.27
N ALA A 150 11.23 -27.12 -3.18
CA ALA A 150 9.86 -27.10 -2.73
C ALA A 150 8.93 -26.39 -3.71
N MET A 151 9.47 -25.46 -4.52
CA MET A 151 8.68 -24.69 -5.49
C MET A 151 8.22 -25.58 -6.66
N SER A 152 9.09 -26.42 -7.20
CA SER A 152 8.73 -27.37 -8.26
C SER A 152 7.72 -28.41 -7.74
N ILE A 153 7.94 -28.96 -6.55
CA ILE A 153 6.99 -29.91 -5.93
C ILE A 153 5.60 -29.28 -5.73
N ALA A 154 5.54 -28.04 -5.21
CA ALA A 154 4.27 -27.36 -5.00
C ALA A 154 3.56 -27.03 -6.33
N ARG A 155 4.31 -26.68 -7.39
CA ARG A 155 3.78 -26.41 -8.72
C ARG A 155 3.21 -27.69 -9.35
N ASP A 156 3.95 -28.78 -9.29
CA ASP A 156 3.53 -30.08 -9.85
C ASP A 156 2.31 -30.64 -9.16
N ALA A 157 2.19 -30.45 -7.86
CA ALA A 157 1.00 -30.76 -7.07
C ALA A 157 -0.18 -29.77 -7.30
N GLY A 158 0.02 -28.71 -8.09
CA GLY A 158 -1.02 -27.70 -8.34
C GLY A 158 -1.31 -26.75 -7.18
N LEU A 159 -0.35 -26.54 -6.27
CA LEU A 159 -0.42 -25.61 -5.14
C LEU A 159 0.10 -24.19 -5.46
N GLY A 160 0.64 -23.98 -6.66
CA GLY A 160 1.25 -22.73 -7.07
C GLY A 160 2.51 -22.40 -6.24
N LEU A 161 2.51 -21.27 -5.57
CA LEU A 161 3.65 -20.79 -4.76
C LEU A 161 3.63 -21.24 -3.28
N ARG A 162 2.71 -22.14 -2.91
CA ARG A 162 2.53 -22.54 -1.50
C ARG A 162 3.44 -23.72 -1.14
N ILE A 163 4.65 -23.41 -0.75
CA ILE A 163 5.72 -24.36 -0.40
C ILE A 163 5.69 -24.82 1.07
N ASN A 164 4.84 -24.21 1.88
CA ASN A 164 4.84 -24.35 3.33
C ASN A 164 4.64 -25.81 3.81
N THR A 165 3.76 -26.55 3.17
CA THR A 165 3.49 -27.94 3.54
C THR A 165 4.68 -28.86 3.24
N VAL A 166 5.35 -28.64 2.11
CA VAL A 166 6.58 -29.38 1.72
C VAL A 166 7.69 -29.14 2.76
N LEU A 167 7.97 -27.90 3.10
CA LEU A 167 9.03 -27.54 4.04
C LEU A 167 8.72 -27.93 5.47
N GLN A 168 7.43 -27.93 5.87
CA GLN A 168 7.00 -28.46 7.16
C GLN A 168 7.29 -29.97 7.30
N THR A 169 7.09 -30.73 6.24
CA THR A 169 7.40 -32.18 6.21
C THR A 169 8.91 -32.40 6.40
N CYS A 170 9.75 -31.63 5.68
CA CYS A 170 11.21 -31.70 5.83
C CYS A 170 11.67 -31.29 7.25
N PHE A 171 11.01 -30.32 7.88
CA PHE A 171 11.33 -29.91 9.25
C PHE A 171 11.15 -31.06 10.24
N PHE A 172 10.03 -31.79 10.17
CA PHE A 172 9.80 -32.93 11.05
C PHE A 172 10.78 -34.09 10.79
N GLU A 173 11.13 -34.34 9.53
CA GLU A 173 12.14 -35.35 9.19
C GLU A 173 13.53 -35.01 9.78
N LEU A 174 13.91 -33.72 9.75
CA LEU A 174 15.24 -33.31 10.20
C LEU A 174 15.37 -33.06 11.70
N THR A 175 14.26 -33.03 12.47
CA THR A 175 14.29 -32.64 13.89
C THR A 175 13.97 -33.75 14.90
N ASP A 176 13.57 -34.91 14.45
CA ASP A 176 13.30 -36.10 15.29
C ASP A 176 12.31 -35.89 16.45
N PHE A 177 11.43 -34.88 16.42
CA PHE A 177 10.40 -34.66 17.45
C PHE A 177 9.32 -35.74 17.47
N LEU A 178 9.03 -36.31 16.30
CA LEU A 178 8.06 -37.34 16.04
C LEU A 178 8.64 -38.31 15.00
N PRO A 179 8.29 -39.60 15.06
CA PRO A 179 8.55 -40.50 13.93
C PRO A 179 7.94 -39.90 12.66
N THR A 180 8.69 -39.90 11.55
CA THR A 180 8.30 -39.30 10.27
C THR A 180 6.92 -39.70 9.80
N GLU A 181 6.58 -40.99 9.87
CA GLU A 181 5.26 -41.51 9.50
C GLU A 181 4.13 -40.89 10.37
N THR A 182 4.38 -40.70 11.66
CA THR A 182 3.43 -40.03 12.56
C THR A 182 3.31 -38.54 12.23
N ALA A 183 4.41 -37.85 11.96
CA ALA A 183 4.41 -36.47 11.59
C ALA A 183 3.64 -36.22 10.26
N VAL A 184 3.88 -37.07 9.27
CA VAL A 184 3.17 -37.01 7.96
C VAL A 184 1.67 -37.25 8.17
N ALA A 185 1.27 -38.24 8.96
CA ALA A 185 -0.14 -38.51 9.25
C ALA A 185 -0.82 -37.31 9.96
N GLU A 186 -0.14 -36.69 10.91
CA GLU A 186 -0.64 -35.49 11.61
C GLU A 186 -0.72 -34.24 10.69
N ILE A 187 0.25 -34.04 9.81
CA ILE A 187 0.22 -32.97 8.81
C ILE A 187 -1.01 -33.16 7.90
N LYS A 188 -1.23 -34.35 7.37
CA LYS A 188 -2.40 -34.68 6.52
C LYS A 188 -3.71 -34.47 7.26
N ARG A 189 -3.81 -34.91 8.54
CA ARG A 189 -4.97 -34.65 9.38
C ARG A 189 -5.27 -33.15 9.54
N GLN A 190 -4.24 -32.32 9.69
CA GLN A 190 -4.41 -30.86 9.80
C GLN A 190 -4.75 -30.21 8.45
N ILE A 191 -4.26 -30.75 7.34
CA ILE A 191 -4.64 -30.36 5.97
C ILE A 191 -6.14 -30.59 5.78
N GLU A 192 -6.64 -31.79 6.11
CA GLU A 192 -8.07 -32.13 6.06
C GLU A 192 -8.91 -31.16 6.88
N LYS A 193 -8.51 -30.90 8.14
CA LYS A 193 -9.21 -29.96 9.04
C LYS A 193 -9.23 -28.52 8.48
N THR A 194 -8.15 -28.08 7.84
CA THR A 194 -7.97 -26.70 7.36
C THR A 194 -8.63 -26.50 6.00
N TYR A 195 -8.49 -27.45 5.10
CA TYR A 195 -8.87 -27.30 3.69
C TYR A 195 -10.05 -28.17 3.28
N GLY A 196 -10.52 -29.12 4.09
CA GLY A 196 -11.65 -29.99 3.75
C GLY A 196 -12.90 -29.24 3.31
N LYS A 197 -13.19 -28.08 3.94
CA LYS A 197 -14.29 -27.19 3.55
C LYS A 197 -14.09 -26.51 2.19
N ARG A 198 -12.86 -26.52 1.64
CA ARG A 198 -12.55 -25.96 0.30
C ARG A 198 -12.68 -27.00 -0.82
N GLY A 199 -12.88 -28.27 -0.49
CA GLY A 199 -13.10 -29.38 -1.41
C GLY A 199 -11.97 -30.40 -1.41
N GLU A 200 -12.29 -31.67 -1.68
CA GLU A 200 -11.37 -32.81 -1.68
C GLU A 200 -10.16 -32.65 -2.60
N ALA A 201 -10.34 -31.95 -3.74
CA ALA A 201 -9.24 -31.72 -4.67
C ALA A 201 -8.12 -30.86 -4.07
N VAL A 202 -8.44 -29.94 -3.15
CA VAL A 202 -7.44 -29.11 -2.46
C VAL A 202 -6.69 -29.94 -1.42
N VAL A 203 -7.41 -30.79 -0.66
CA VAL A 203 -6.80 -31.70 0.30
C VAL A 203 -5.83 -32.64 -0.40
N ARG A 204 -6.27 -33.35 -1.44
CA ARG A 204 -5.44 -34.28 -2.21
C ARG A 204 -4.17 -33.65 -2.75
N ARG A 205 -4.23 -32.45 -3.33
CA ARG A 205 -3.02 -31.73 -3.81
C ARG A 205 -2.01 -31.47 -2.70
N ASN A 206 -2.48 -31.08 -1.51
CA ASN A 206 -1.59 -30.88 -0.37
C ASN A 206 -0.99 -32.20 0.13
N ASP A 207 -1.77 -33.29 0.16
CA ASP A 207 -1.30 -34.62 0.55
C ASP A 207 -0.24 -35.15 -0.45
N GLU A 208 -0.45 -34.96 -1.76
CA GLU A 208 0.52 -35.30 -2.81
C GLU A 208 1.85 -34.54 -2.60
N ALA A 209 1.81 -33.25 -2.25
CA ALA A 209 3.00 -32.46 -1.96
C ALA A 209 3.75 -32.97 -0.70
N VAL A 210 3.04 -33.39 0.34
CA VAL A 210 3.61 -34.02 1.55
C VAL A 210 4.33 -35.32 1.19
N ASP A 211 3.69 -36.18 0.37
CA ASP A 211 4.26 -37.46 -0.03
C ASP A 211 5.53 -37.33 -0.89
N GLN A 212 5.61 -36.28 -1.72
CA GLN A 212 6.77 -36.01 -2.56
C GLN A 212 7.91 -35.29 -1.82
N ALA A 213 7.63 -34.63 -0.68
CA ALA A 213 8.63 -33.82 0.02
C ALA A 213 9.87 -34.61 0.45
N LEU A 214 9.70 -35.79 1.02
CA LEU A 214 10.82 -36.60 1.52
C LEU A 214 11.70 -37.15 0.36
N GLY A 215 11.09 -37.47 -0.78
CA GLY A 215 11.83 -37.93 -1.97
C GLY A 215 12.65 -36.84 -2.65
N GLY A 216 12.29 -35.57 -2.42
CA GLY A 216 13.01 -34.42 -2.96
C GLY A 216 14.06 -33.81 -2.02
N LEU A 217 14.12 -34.24 -0.75
CA LEU A 217 15.06 -33.75 0.25
C LEU A 217 16.44 -34.38 0.04
N TYR A 218 17.48 -33.54 -0.05
CA TYR A 218 18.86 -34.01 -0.22
C TYR A 218 19.84 -33.24 0.68
N ARG A 219 20.93 -33.91 1.06
CA ARG A 219 22.04 -33.30 1.79
C ARG A 219 22.97 -32.60 0.78
N VAL A 220 23.32 -31.34 1.08
CA VAL A 220 24.27 -30.58 0.26
C VAL A 220 25.68 -30.92 0.68
N GLU A 221 26.52 -31.29 -0.29
CA GLU A 221 27.96 -31.49 -0.05
C GLU A 221 28.61 -30.10 0.12
N VAL A 222 29.13 -29.87 1.37
CA VAL A 222 29.80 -28.62 1.71
C VAL A 222 31.25 -28.66 1.21
N GLY A 223 31.56 -27.79 0.25
CA GLY A 223 32.91 -27.63 -0.29
C GLY A 223 33.68 -26.46 0.36
N GLU A 224 34.83 -26.13 -0.19
CA GLU A 224 35.54 -24.91 0.20
C GLU A 224 34.75 -23.66 -0.25
N PRO A 225 34.73 -22.58 0.56
CA PRO A 225 34.10 -21.33 0.15
C PRO A 225 34.79 -20.76 -1.10
N THR A 226 33.98 -20.49 -2.12
CA THR A 226 34.53 -19.92 -3.37
C THR A 226 34.42 -18.40 -3.30
N PRO A 227 35.56 -17.67 -3.33
CA PRO A 227 35.52 -16.21 -3.36
C PRO A 227 34.67 -15.74 -4.55
N GLY A 228 33.61 -15.01 -4.24
CA GLY A 228 32.64 -14.49 -5.19
C GLY A 228 32.39 -13.00 -4.96
N ALA A 229 31.39 -12.43 -5.66
CA ALA A 229 30.97 -11.07 -5.44
C ALA A 229 30.63 -10.85 -3.94
N THR A 230 31.06 -9.74 -3.38
CA THR A 230 30.61 -9.28 -2.08
C THR A 230 29.09 -9.12 -2.12
N VAL A 231 28.40 -9.47 -1.04
CA VAL A 231 26.97 -9.20 -0.88
C VAL A 231 26.70 -7.75 -1.26
N ALA A 232 25.77 -7.53 -2.17
CA ALA A 232 25.36 -6.17 -2.51
C ALA A 232 24.88 -5.46 -1.22
N PRO A 233 25.24 -4.20 -1.02
CA PRO A 233 24.74 -3.46 0.14
C PRO A 233 23.21 -3.39 0.09
N MET A 234 22.58 -3.37 1.28
CA MET A 234 21.10 -3.33 1.42
C MET A 234 20.48 -2.18 0.64
N VAL A 235 21.20 -1.08 0.47
CA VAL A 235 20.80 0.09 -0.31
C VAL A 235 21.96 0.52 -1.23
N PRO A 236 21.68 1.13 -2.42
CA PRO A 236 22.73 1.57 -3.34
C PRO A 236 23.66 2.62 -2.72
N GLU A 237 24.93 2.68 -3.16
CA GLU A 237 25.90 3.68 -2.71
C GLU A 237 25.46 5.13 -2.93
N ILE A 238 24.63 5.39 -3.95
CA ILE A 238 24.06 6.72 -4.24
C ILE A 238 22.95 7.13 -3.26
N ALA A 239 22.50 6.25 -2.37
CA ALA A 239 21.49 6.59 -1.38
C ALA A 239 22.00 7.64 -0.38
N PRO A 240 21.11 8.49 0.16
CA PRO A 240 21.48 9.49 1.18
C PRO A 240 22.13 8.85 2.42
N ASP A 241 22.98 9.60 3.11
CA ASP A 241 23.72 9.10 4.26
C ASP A 241 22.85 8.53 5.37
N PHE A 242 21.71 9.18 5.69
CA PHE A 242 20.77 8.64 6.66
C PHE A 242 20.23 7.25 6.22
N VAL A 243 19.92 7.09 4.94
CA VAL A 243 19.44 5.82 4.39
C VAL A 243 20.51 4.74 4.51
N LYS A 244 21.76 5.04 4.17
CA LYS A 244 22.88 4.08 4.28
C LYS A 244 23.21 3.70 5.73
N ARG A 245 23.16 4.65 6.65
CA ARG A 245 23.64 4.47 8.03
C ARG A 245 22.55 4.06 9.02
N VAL A 246 21.31 4.47 8.82
CA VAL A 246 20.19 4.24 9.73
C VAL A 246 19.15 3.30 9.09
N THR A 247 18.56 3.72 7.98
CA THR A 247 17.49 2.97 7.33
C THR A 247 17.95 1.56 6.93
N ALA A 248 19.14 1.41 6.34
CA ALA A 248 19.69 0.12 5.95
C ALA A 248 19.88 -0.83 7.14
N MET A 249 20.42 -0.33 8.26
CA MET A 249 20.57 -1.12 9.49
C MET A 249 19.22 -1.64 10.02
N MET A 250 18.19 -0.80 9.98
CA MET A 250 16.84 -1.19 10.38
C MET A 250 16.23 -2.21 9.40
N MET A 251 16.47 -2.06 8.09
CA MET A 251 16.02 -3.02 7.05
C MET A 251 16.70 -4.38 7.21
N GLU A 252 17.95 -4.41 7.65
CA GLU A 252 18.68 -5.64 7.98
C GLU A 252 18.16 -6.34 9.25
N GLY A 253 17.28 -5.68 10.02
CA GLY A 253 16.80 -6.18 11.32
C GLY A 253 17.82 -5.96 12.46
N ARG A 254 18.70 -4.98 12.30
CA ARG A 254 19.79 -4.61 13.24
C ARG A 254 19.58 -3.22 13.85
N GLY A 255 18.35 -2.73 13.85
CA GLY A 255 18.02 -1.39 14.38
C GLY A 255 18.35 -1.21 15.87
N ASP A 256 18.36 -2.28 16.66
CA ASP A 256 18.76 -2.31 18.06
C ASP A 256 20.27 -2.04 18.30
N LEU A 257 21.09 -2.14 17.24
CA LEU A 257 22.51 -1.76 17.29
C LEU A 257 22.74 -0.26 17.07
N LEU A 258 21.71 0.47 16.62
CA LEU A 258 21.79 1.91 16.42
C LEU A 258 21.79 2.62 17.78
N PRO A 259 22.66 3.63 17.99
CA PRO A 259 22.56 4.49 19.16
C PRO A 259 21.29 5.34 19.06
N VAL A 260 20.67 5.68 20.19
CA VAL A 260 19.47 6.53 20.23
C VAL A 260 19.69 7.87 19.51
N SER A 261 20.90 8.42 19.63
CA SER A 261 21.31 9.66 18.96
C SER A 261 21.36 9.59 17.42
N ALA A 262 21.28 8.40 16.81
CA ALA A 262 21.18 8.25 15.36
C ALA A 262 19.76 8.52 14.83
N LEU A 263 18.76 8.51 15.72
CA LEU A 263 17.36 8.76 15.35
C LEU A 263 17.04 10.26 15.44
N PRO A 264 16.13 10.77 14.58
CA PRO A 264 15.71 12.17 14.61
C PRO A 264 15.10 12.56 15.97
N VAL A 265 15.56 13.69 16.53
CA VAL A 265 15.16 14.16 17.88
C VAL A 265 13.67 14.47 17.95
N ASP A 266 13.10 14.98 16.86
CA ASP A 266 11.68 15.34 16.72
C ASP A 266 10.80 14.21 16.19
N GLY A 267 11.37 13.02 15.92
CA GLY A 267 10.66 11.88 15.35
C GLY A 267 10.37 11.98 13.85
N THR A 268 10.87 13.00 13.16
CA THR A 268 10.68 13.17 11.72
C THR A 268 11.64 12.29 10.93
N PHE A 269 11.14 11.35 10.14
CA PHE A 269 11.96 10.52 9.24
C PHE A 269 12.04 11.13 7.84
N PRO A 270 13.18 10.95 7.12
CA PRO A 270 13.33 11.42 5.73
C PRO A 270 12.27 10.80 4.81
N THR A 271 11.71 11.61 3.92
CA THR A 271 10.75 11.17 2.88
C THR A 271 11.48 10.56 1.66
N GLY A 272 10.72 9.90 0.78
CA GLY A 272 11.26 9.34 -0.47
C GLY A 272 12.19 8.14 -0.28
N THR A 273 12.14 7.49 0.88
CA THR A 273 13.07 6.40 1.20
C THR A 273 12.64 5.04 0.69
N ALA A 274 11.35 4.84 0.37
CA ALA A 274 10.86 3.58 -0.22
C ALA A 274 11.55 3.23 -1.55
N ARG A 275 11.99 4.23 -2.33
CA ARG A 275 12.71 4.03 -3.59
C ARG A 275 14.05 3.30 -3.44
N TRP A 276 14.61 3.29 -2.25
CA TRP A 276 15.91 2.67 -1.97
C TRP A 276 15.79 1.21 -1.49
N GLU A 277 14.60 0.75 -1.16
CA GLU A 277 14.40 -0.58 -0.59
C GLU A 277 14.55 -1.72 -1.60
N LYS A 278 14.09 -1.56 -2.83
CA LYS A 278 14.22 -2.52 -3.95
C LYS A 278 13.89 -3.97 -3.56
N ARG A 279 12.66 -4.21 -3.11
CA ARG A 279 12.23 -5.53 -2.61
C ARG A 279 12.25 -6.64 -3.67
N SER A 280 12.09 -6.30 -4.95
CA SER A 280 12.22 -7.20 -6.12
C SER A 280 11.36 -8.47 -6.08
N ILE A 281 10.16 -8.38 -5.49
CA ILE A 281 9.31 -9.54 -5.14
C ILE A 281 8.51 -10.14 -6.29
N ALA A 282 8.37 -9.44 -7.41
CA ALA A 282 7.61 -9.93 -8.56
C ALA A 282 8.38 -11.03 -9.32
N PHE A 283 7.69 -12.09 -9.73
CA PHE A 283 8.22 -13.11 -10.65
C PHE A 283 8.03 -12.72 -12.11
N GLU A 284 6.90 -12.02 -12.40
CA GLU A 284 6.58 -11.45 -13.69
C GLU A 284 6.37 -9.95 -13.55
N ILE A 285 6.75 -9.20 -14.56
CA ILE A 285 6.59 -7.75 -14.63
C ILE A 285 5.87 -7.35 -15.91
N PRO A 286 5.14 -6.22 -15.90
CA PRO A 286 4.45 -5.75 -17.09
C PRO A 286 5.44 -5.17 -18.11
N ILE A 287 5.43 -5.72 -19.31
CA ILE A 287 6.22 -5.24 -20.45
C ILE A 287 5.29 -4.53 -21.44
N TRP A 288 5.70 -3.35 -21.86
CA TRP A 288 4.93 -2.47 -22.71
C TRP A 288 5.20 -2.73 -24.20
N ASP A 289 4.11 -2.95 -24.96
CA ASP A 289 4.09 -2.95 -26.42
C ASP A 289 3.57 -1.59 -26.92
N SER A 290 4.51 -0.74 -27.31
CA SER A 290 4.21 0.62 -27.78
C SER A 290 3.37 0.66 -29.05
N SER A 291 3.41 -0.40 -29.88
CA SER A 291 2.71 -0.45 -31.17
C SER A 291 1.18 -0.56 -31.01
N LEU A 292 0.73 -1.21 -29.92
CA LEU A 292 -0.69 -1.39 -29.60
C LEU A 292 -1.24 -0.29 -28.69
N CYS A 293 -0.37 0.48 -28.04
CA CYS A 293 -0.77 1.42 -27.01
C CYS A 293 -1.57 2.61 -27.58
N ILE A 294 -2.66 2.98 -26.90
CA ILE A 294 -3.54 4.12 -27.24
C ILE A 294 -3.38 5.32 -26.31
N ASP A 295 -2.31 5.37 -25.53
CA ASP A 295 -1.94 6.47 -24.62
C ASP A 295 -3.00 6.86 -23.59
N CYS A 296 -3.83 5.93 -23.12
CA CYS A 296 -4.97 6.24 -22.26
C CYS A 296 -4.60 6.46 -20.78
N GLY A 297 -3.38 6.12 -20.32
CA GLY A 297 -2.89 6.28 -18.94
C GLY A 297 -3.52 5.36 -17.89
N ARG A 298 -4.46 4.48 -18.25
CA ARG A 298 -5.20 3.65 -17.26
C ARG A 298 -4.31 2.68 -16.49
N CYS A 299 -3.26 2.14 -17.11
CA CYS A 299 -2.32 1.25 -16.46
C CYS A 299 -1.53 1.96 -15.33
N ALA A 300 -1.11 3.21 -15.58
CA ALA A 300 -0.46 4.03 -14.57
C ALA A 300 -1.44 4.45 -13.46
N LEU A 301 -2.67 4.87 -13.82
CA LEU A 301 -3.73 5.24 -12.87
C LEU A 301 -4.02 4.10 -11.89
N ALA A 302 -4.19 2.89 -12.39
CA ALA A 302 -4.59 1.73 -11.58
C ALA A 302 -3.44 1.09 -10.80
N CYS A 303 -2.18 1.44 -11.08
CA CYS A 303 -1.03 0.84 -10.41
C CYS A 303 -0.99 1.21 -8.93
N PRO A 304 -1.11 0.22 -7.98
CA PRO A 304 -1.17 0.51 -6.55
C PRO A 304 0.15 1.02 -5.96
N HIS A 305 1.27 0.76 -6.65
CA HIS A 305 2.61 1.04 -6.14
C HIS A 305 3.35 2.13 -6.90
N ALA A 306 2.69 2.82 -7.86
CA ALA A 306 3.35 3.76 -8.77
C ALA A 306 4.56 3.15 -9.51
N ALA A 307 4.55 1.82 -9.70
CA ALA A 307 5.62 1.09 -10.38
C ALA A 307 5.51 1.16 -11.92
N ILE A 308 4.34 1.48 -12.46
CA ILE A 308 4.15 1.83 -13.88
C ILE A 308 3.89 3.33 -13.95
N ARG A 309 4.65 4.00 -14.78
CA ARG A 309 4.58 5.45 -14.97
C ARG A 309 4.55 5.83 -16.43
N LEU A 310 4.06 7.03 -16.70
CA LEU A 310 3.89 7.61 -18.03
C LEU A 310 4.61 8.96 -18.08
N LYS A 311 5.42 9.20 -19.12
CA LYS A 311 5.98 10.54 -19.42
C LYS A 311 5.79 10.90 -20.89
N ALA A 312 5.62 12.18 -21.16
CA ALA A 312 5.84 12.77 -22.47
C ALA A 312 7.13 13.56 -22.45
N PHE A 313 7.87 13.59 -23.53
CA PHE A 313 9.18 14.24 -23.59
C PHE A 313 9.56 14.71 -24.99
N ASP A 314 10.48 15.69 -25.04
CA ASP A 314 10.98 16.28 -26.26
C ASP A 314 11.67 15.24 -27.16
N PRO A 315 11.31 15.10 -28.46
CA PRO A 315 11.99 14.23 -29.41
C PRO A 315 13.48 14.53 -29.63
N ALA A 316 13.97 15.71 -29.22
CA ALA A 316 15.38 16.04 -29.27
C ALA A 316 16.22 15.34 -28.20
N LEU A 317 15.61 14.80 -27.13
CA LEU A 317 16.33 14.07 -26.10
C LEU A 317 16.95 12.78 -26.67
N PRO A 318 18.22 12.50 -26.36
CA PRO A 318 18.89 11.26 -26.81
C PRO A 318 18.25 10.05 -26.11
N ILE A 319 18.01 8.99 -26.88
CA ILE A 319 17.34 7.77 -26.39
C ILE A 319 18.36 6.64 -26.30
N PRO A 320 18.50 5.96 -25.16
CA PRO A 320 19.31 4.77 -25.00
C PRO A 320 18.83 3.62 -25.90
N GLU A 321 19.74 2.78 -26.34
CA GLU A 321 19.43 1.57 -27.08
C GLU A 321 18.51 0.64 -26.26
N GLY A 322 17.41 0.18 -26.87
CA GLY A 322 16.43 -0.69 -26.25
C GLY A 322 15.39 0.03 -25.37
N PHE A 323 15.39 1.36 -25.32
CA PHE A 323 14.35 2.14 -24.64
C PHE A 323 13.12 2.28 -25.52
N ALA A 324 11.99 1.71 -25.11
CA ALA A 324 10.74 1.75 -25.88
C ALA A 324 10.07 3.13 -25.73
N TRP A 325 9.58 3.67 -26.87
CA TRP A 325 8.83 4.90 -26.95
C TRP A 325 7.90 4.90 -28.17
N LYS A 326 7.01 5.84 -28.27
CA LYS A 326 6.19 6.11 -29.46
C LYS A 326 5.89 7.60 -29.59
N GLU A 327 5.48 8.03 -30.76
CA GLU A 327 4.95 9.39 -30.95
C GLU A 327 3.60 9.54 -30.24
N SER A 328 3.37 10.70 -29.63
CA SER A 328 2.11 11.02 -29.00
C SER A 328 0.96 11.07 -30.02
N THR A 329 -0.13 10.38 -29.72
CA THR A 329 -1.39 10.51 -30.46
C THR A 329 -2.32 11.56 -29.84
N ASN A 330 -1.89 12.21 -28.76
CA ASN A 330 -2.67 13.21 -28.06
C ASN A 330 -2.39 14.61 -28.60
N LYS A 331 -3.46 15.36 -28.87
CA LYS A 331 -3.35 16.76 -29.31
C LYS A 331 -2.66 17.69 -28.29
N ASP A 332 -2.78 17.38 -27.00
CA ASP A 332 -2.13 18.16 -25.94
C ASP A 332 -0.60 17.97 -25.91
N PHE A 333 -0.08 16.92 -26.54
CA PHE A 333 1.34 16.59 -26.63
C PHE A 333 1.75 16.29 -28.09
N GLU A 334 1.22 17.04 -29.02
CA GLU A 334 1.54 16.89 -30.45
C GLU A 334 3.03 17.14 -30.70
N GLY A 335 3.67 16.22 -31.40
CA GLY A 335 5.11 16.28 -31.68
C GLY A 335 6.02 15.77 -30.56
N GLN A 336 5.48 15.43 -29.40
CA GLN A 336 6.27 14.83 -28.31
C GLN A 336 6.28 13.28 -28.40
N ARG A 337 7.28 12.69 -27.74
CA ARG A 337 7.35 11.23 -27.54
C ARG A 337 6.72 10.85 -26.23
N ILE A 338 6.11 9.66 -26.20
CA ILE A 338 5.51 9.08 -24.99
C ILE A 338 6.19 7.76 -24.64
N VAL A 339 6.39 7.54 -23.35
CA VAL A 339 6.88 6.30 -22.77
C VAL A 339 5.96 5.82 -21.64
N ILE A 340 5.77 4.49 -21.55
CA ILE A 340 5.24 3.81 -20.36
C ILE A 340 6.35 2.90 -19.85
N GLN A 341 6.81 3.12 -18.63
CA GLN A 341 7.96 2.43 -18.05
C GLN A 341 7.59 1.75 -16.73
N VAL A 342 8.08 0.54 -16.53
CA VAL A 342 7.99 -0.20 -15.25
C VAL A 342 9.23 0.01 -14.42
N ALA A 343 9.05 0.14 -13.09
CA ALA A 343 10.09 -0.01 -12.07
C ALA A 343 10.18 -1.49 -11.68
N PRO A 344 11.12 -2.28 -12.23
CA PRO A 344 11.05 -3.75 -12.15
C PRO A 344 11.29 -4.30 -10.73
N ASP A 345 12.07 -3.59 -9.91
CA ASP A 345 12.37 -3.97 -8.53
C ASP A 345 11.29 -3.54 -7.51
N ASP A 346 10.42 -2.61 -7.92
CA ASP A 346 9.35 -2.05 -7.07
C ASP A 346 7.96 -2.59 -7.47
N CYS A 347 7.88 -3.28 -8.61
CA CYS A 347 6.66 -3.96 -9.06
C CYS A 347 6.34 -5.16 -8.14
N THR A 348 5.06 -5.33 -7.78
CA THR A 348 4.59 -6.47 -6.98
C THR A 348 4.02 -7.62 -7.81
N GLY A 349 4.02 -7.51 -9.15
CA GLY A 349 3.51 -8.55 -10.04
C GLY A 349 1.99 -8.77 -9.99
N CYS A 350 1.22 -7.81 -9.51
CA CYS A 350 -0.22 -7.97 -9.25
C CYS A 350 -1.12 -8.10 -10.49
N GLY A 351 -0.66 -7.71 -11.68
CA GLY A 351 -1.40 -7.85 -12.95
C GLY A 351 -2.51 -6.83 -13.22
N VAL A 352 -2.86 -5.94 -12.28
CA VAL A 352 -3.96 -4.95 -12.42
C VAL A 352 -3.83 -4.09 -13.69
N CYS A 353 -2.60 -3.68 -14.02
CA CYS A 353 -2.30 -2.87 -15.20
C CYS A 353 -2.61 -3.59 -16.52
N VAL A 354 -2.43 -4.90 -16.56
CA VAL A 354 -2.76 -5.74 -17.72
C VAL A 354 -4.27 -5.90 -17.83
N GLU A 355 -4.96 -6.19 -16.73
CA GLU A 355 -6.40 -6.39 -16.74
C GLU A 355 -7.15 -5.13 -17.18
N ILE A 356 -6.79 -3.96 -16.67
CA ILE A 356 -7.46 -2.69 -17.04
C ILE A 356 -7.10 -2.20 -18.46
N CYS A 357 -6.04 -2.73 -19.09
CA CYS A 357 -5.61 -2.27 -20.43
C CYS A 357 -6.66 -2.59 -21.49
N PRO A 358 -7.25 -1.58 -22.18
CA PRO A 358 -8.26 -1.78 -23.21
C PRO A 358 -7.67 -2.16 -24.57
N ALA A 359 -6.38 -1.88 -24.80
CA ALA A 359 -5.73 -2.06 -26.10
C ALA A 359 -5.31 -3.52 -26.28
N LYS A 360 -5.90 -4.20 -27.27
CA LYS A 360 -5.69 -5.63 -27.56
C LYS A 360 -5.24 -5.84 -28.99
N SER A 361 -4.36 -6.80 -29.21
CA SER A 361 -4.01 -7.26 -30.56
C SER A 361 -5.22 -7.92 -31.23
N LYS A 362 -5.35 -7.69 -32.52
CA LYS A 362 -6.35 -8.37 -33.38
C LYS A 362 -5.80 -9.69 -33.93
N GLU A 363 -4.48 -9.86 -33.92
CA GLU A 363 -3.78 -10.98 -34.53
C GLU A 363 -3.37 -12.04 -33.52
N VAL A 364 -2.94 -11.59 -32.33
CA VAL A 364 -2.45 -12.48 -31.28
C VAL A 364 -3.46 -12.54 -30.12
N THR A 365 -3.99 -13.74 -29.89
CA THR A 365 -4.98 -13.96 -28.82
C THR A 365 -4.39 -13.62 -27.44
N LYS A 366 -5.12 -12.86 -26.63
CA LYS A 366 -4.77 -12.42 -25.27
C LYS A 366 -3.60 -11.43 -25.19
N HIS A 367 -2.95 -11.06 -26.31
CA HIS A 367 -1.89 -10.05 -26.29
C HIS A 367 -2.50 -8.63 -26.20
N LYS A 368 -2.00 -7.82 -25.26
CA LYS A 368 -2.41 -6.44 -25.02
C LYS A 368 -1.23 -5.48 -25.21
N ALA A 369 -1.46 -4.19 -25.09
CA ALA A 369 -0.39 -3.20 -25.06
C ALA A 369 0.49 -3.30 -23.79
N ILE A 370 0.07 -4.04 -22.77
CA ILE A 370 0.86 -4.41 -21.59
C ILE A 370 0.63 -5.89 -21.30
N ASN A 371 1.71 -6.65 -21.09
CA ASN A 371 1.64 -8.09 -20.82
C ASN A 371 2.57 -8.43 -19.66
N MET A 372 2.17 -9.39 -18.82
CA MET A 372 3.07 -9.94 -17.79
C MET A 372 4.06 -10.89 -18.46
N GLU A 373 5.34 -10.67 -18.23
CA GLU A 373 6.44 -11.49 -18.75
C GLU A 373 7.43 -11.83 -17.64
N ALA A 374 8.18 -12.93 -17.77
CA ALA A 374 9.13 -13.36 -16.77
C ALA A 374 10.17 -12.28 -16.48
N LYS A 375 10.24 -11.81 -15.23
CA LYS A 375 11.13 -10.72 -14.84
C LYS A 375 12.59 -11.00 -15.18
N ALA A 376 13.04 -12.24 -15.02
CA ALA A 376 14.44 -12.62 -15.26
C ALA A 376 14.93 -12.30 -16.68
N ASP A 377 14.04 -12.36 -17.68
CA ASP A 377 14.37 -12.12 -19.09
C ASP A 377 14.51 -10.62 -19.41
N HIS A 378 13.97 -9.75 -18.54
CA HIS A 378 13.84 -8.31 -18.81
C HIS A 378 14.54 -7.42 -17.76
N LEU A 379 14.92 -7.96 -16.61
CA LEU A 379 15.30 -7.22 -15.41
C LEU A 379 16.38 -6.16 -15.68
N GLU A 380 17.49 -6.54 -16.28
CA GLU A 380 18.62 -5.62 -16.49
C GLU A 380 18.29 -4.51 -17.51
N ARG A 381 17.50 -4.84 -18.53
CA ARG A 381 17.03 -3.85 -19.50
C ARG A 381 16.08 -2.87 -18.83
N GLU A 382 15.11 -3.35 -18.07
CA GLU A 382 14.10 -2.49 -17.46
C GLU A 382 14.67 -1.65 -16.29
N ARG A 383 15.70 -2.13 -15.58
CA ARG A 383 16.46 -1.31 -14.62
C ARG A 383 17.13 -0.12 -15.28
N ARG A 384 17.85 -0.34 -16.38
CA ARG A 384 18.48 0.76 -17.15
C ARG A 384 17.44 1.72 -17.71
N ASN A 385 16.38 1.18 -18.29
CA ASN A 385 15.30 1.99 -18.85
C ASN A 385 14.58 2.82 -17.79
N PHE A 386 14.33 2.27 -16.62
CA PHE A 386 13.72 3.02 -15.52
C PHE A 386 14.67 4.09 -14.95
N GLY A 387 15.97 3.81 -14.91
CA GLY A 387 16.97 4.84 -14.57
C GLY A 387 16.90 6.03 -15.52
N TYR A 388 16.95 5.77 -16.82
CA TYR A 388 16.82 6.83 -17.83
C TYR A 388 15.44 7.54 -17.75
N PHE A 389 14.35 6.79 -17.54
CA PHE A 389 13.01 7.36 -17.37
C PHE A 389 12.96 8.41 -16.25
N LEU A 390 13.66 8.19 -15.15
CA LEU A 390 13.73 9.16 -14.04
C LEU A 390 14.51 10.42 -14.40
N GLU A 391 15.45 10.36 -15.34
CA GLU A 391 16.23 11.50 -15.83
C GLU A 391 15.46 12.38 -16.83
N ILE A 392 14.40 11.83 -17.47
CA ILE A 392 13.52 12.62 -18.36
C ILE A 392 12.86 13.73 -17.53
N PRO A 393 12.97 15.01 -17.94
CA PRO A 393 12.32 16.12 -17.24
C PRO A 393 10.82 15.92 -17.05
N GLU A 394 10.29 16.37 -15.92
CA GLU A 394 8.84 16.45 -15.70
C GLU A 394 8.22 17.55 -16.56
N LEU A 395 6.98 17.35 -16.97
CA LEU A 395 6.22 18.38 -17.70
C LEU A 395 5.84 19.54 -16.77
N ASP A 396 5.75 20.72 -17.31
CA ASP A 396 5.14 21.86 -16.62
C ASP A 396 3.65 21.56 -16.36
N ARG A 397 3.22 21.70 -15.12
CA ARG A 397 1.83 21.42 -14.72
C ARG A 397 0.83 22.31 -15.42
N SER A 398 1.21 23.55 -15.77
CA SER A 398 0.37 24.52 -16.50
C SER A 398 0.05 24.08 -17.93
N GLU A 399 0.90 23.22 -18.53
CA GLU A 399 0.71 22.68 -19.88
C GLU A 399 -0.15 21.40 -19.88
N VAL A 400 -0.49 20.86 -18.69
CA VAL A 400 -1.16 19.57 -18.55
C VAL A 400 -2.61 19.76 -18.12
N LYS A 401 -3.56 19.12 -18.81
CA LYS A 401 -4.97 19.06 -18.37
C LYS A 401 -5.15 18.10 -17.21
N VAL A 402 -4.76 18.55 -16.01
CA VAL A 402 -4.72 17.74 -14.80
C VAL A 402 -6.07 17.08 -14.43
N ALA A 403 -7.18 17.73 -14.74
CA ALA A 403 -8.54 17.23 -14.48
C ALA A 403 -8.99 16.05 -15.40
N THR A 404 -8.08 15.43 -16.13
CA THR A 404 -8.34 14.29 -17.00
C THR A 404 -7.57 13.05 -16.52
N VAL A 405 -8.10 11.86 -16.82
CA VAL A 405 -7.42 10.59 -16.49
C VAL A 405 -6.00 10.57 -17.05
N LYS A 406 -5.83 10.94 -18.30
CA LYS A 406 -4.54 10.93 -18.98
C LYS A 406 -3.60 12.01 -18.41
N GLY A 407 -4.08 13.25 -18.32
CA GLY A 407 -3.29 14.37 -17.81
C GLY A 407 -2.78 14.13 -16.40
N SER A 408 -3.64 13.66 -15.49
CA SER A 408 -3.22 13.35 -14.12
C SER A 408 -2.07 12.34 -14.04
N GLN A 409 -1.94 11.43 -15.02
CA GLN A 409 -0.92 10.38 -15.02
C GLN A 409 0.42 10.81 -15.64
N PHE A 410 0.49 11.96 -16.32
CA PHE A 410 1.75 12.57 -16.69
C PHE A 410 2.43 13.28 -15.50
N LEU A 411 1.69 13.55 -14.43
CA LEU A 411 2.23 14.15 -13.22
C LEU A 411 2.99 13.12 -12.39
N GLN A 412 4.13 13.52 -11.83
CA GLN A 412 4.92 12.67 -10.95
C GLN A 412 4.08 12.24 -9.73
N PRO A 413 3.96 10.94 -9.42
CA PRO A 413 3.37 10.51 -8.16
C PRO A 413 4.30 10.84 -7.00
N LEU A 414 3.78 11.51 -5.98
CA LEU A 414 4.50 11.82 -4.75
C LEU A 414 4.14 10.84 -3.60
N PHE A 415 3.61 9.69 -3.97
CA PHE A 415 3.40 8.50 -3.16
C PHE A 415 3.79 7.28 -4.00
N GLU A 416 4.90 6.63 -3.66
CA GLU A 416 5.52 5.60 -4.49
C GLU A 416 6.04 4.40 -3.68
N PHE A 417 5.96 3.21 -4.27
CA PHE A 417 6.57 1.98 -3.76
C PHE A 417 6.18 1.63 -2.32
N SER A 418 4.93 1.87 -1.97
CA SER A 418 4.40 1.60 -0.63
C SER A 418 4.40 0.11 -0.27
N GLY A 419 4.39 -0.19 1.04
CA GLY A 419 4.26 -1.54 1.57
C GLY A 419 2.85 -2.15 1.51
N ALA A 420 1.94 -1.61 0.69
CA ALA A 420 0.58 -2.11 0.52
C ALA A 420 0.51 -3.50 -0.14
N CYS A 421 -0.64 -4.14 -0.07
CA CYS A 421 -0.91 -5.41 -0.72
C CYS A 421 -0.69 -5.35 -2.24
N ALA A 422 -0.27 -6.44 -2.86
CA ALA A 422 -0.31 -6.58 -4.31
C ALA A 422 -1.76 -6.42 -4.81
N GLY A 423 -2.00 -5.48 -5.71
CA GLY A 423 -3.35 -5.16 -6.19
C GLY A 423 -4.23 -4.37 -5.22
N CYS A 424 -3.67 -3.68 -4.22
CA CYS A 424 -4.42 -2.87 -3.25
C CYS A 424 -5.39 -1.89 -3.93
N GLY A 425 -6.64 -1.83 -3.46
CA GLY A 425 -7.67 -0.92 -3.99
C GLY A 425 -7.63 0.48 -3.40
N GLU A 426 -6.90 0.72 -2.30
CA GLU A 426 -6.81 2.02 -1.63
C GLU A 426 -5.75 2.93 -2.26
N THR A 427 -4.55 2.41 -2.47
CA THR A 427 -3.37 3.19 -2.86
C THR A 427 -3.47 3.92 -4.20
N PRO A 428 -4.23 3.46 -5.22
CA PRO A 428 -4.44 4.26 -6.43
C PRO A 428 -5.10 5.62 -6.17
N TYR A 429 -6.00 5.73 -5.19
CA TYR A 429 -6.64 6.99 -4.80
C TYR A 429 -5.65 7.92 -4.08
N VAL A 430 -4.85 7.37 -3.15
CA VAL A 430 -3.80 8.15 -2.46
C VAL A 430 -2.75 8.66 -3.46
N LYS A 431 -2.32 7.81 -4.39
CA LYS A 431 -1.40 8.20 -5.46
C LYS A 431 -2.00 9.32 -6.32
N LEU A 432 -3.26 9.20 -6.76
CA LEU A 432 -3.96 10.23 -7.54
C LEU A 432 -4.01 11.56 -6.78
N MET A 433 -4.35 11.55 -5.50
CA MET A 433 -4.34 12.74 -4.63
C MET A 433 -2.96 13.41 -4.67
N THR A 434 -1.88 12.64 -4.55
CA THR A 434 -0.52 13.22 -4.57
C THR A 434 -0.09 13.71 -5.96
N GLN A 435 -0.57 13.11 -7.05
CA GLN A 435 -0.33 13.61 -8.39
C GLN A 435 -1.02 14.96 -8.63
N LEU A 436 -2.25 15.09 -8.13
CA LEU A 436 -3.04 16.32 -8.29
C LEU A 436 -2.57 17.45 -7.36
N PHE A 437 -2.28 17.16 -6.09
CA PHE A 437 -2.11 18.18 -5.05
C PHE A 437 -0.85 17.99 -4.18
N GLY A 438 -0.02 16.98 -4.45
CA GLY A 438 1.01 16.51 -3.53
C GLY A 438 2.08 17.54 -3.18
N ASP A 439 2.32 18.53 -4.00
CA ASP A 439 3.32 19.59 -3.78
C ASP A 439 2.89 20.67 -2.75
N ARG A 440 1.63 20.60 -2.26
CA ARG A 440 1.05 21.54 -1.29
C ARG A 440 0.10 20.88 -0.27
N VAL A 441 0.09 19.54 -0.19
CA VAL A 441 -0.87 18.83 0.65
C VAL A 441 -0.32 18.51 2.04
N ILE A 442 -1.16 18.70 3.06
CA ILE A 442 -0.97 18.14 4.39
C ILE A 442 -1.97 17.00 4.56
N VAL A 443 -1.47 15.84 4.96
CA VAL A 443 -2.26 14.62 5.14
C VAL A 443 -2.35 14.29 6.63
N ALA A 444 -3.58 14.31 7.16
CA ALA A 444 -3.93 13.78 8.48
C ALA A 444 -4.51 12.37 8.30
N ASN A 445 -3.79 11.33 8.72
CA ASN A 445 -4.14 9.94 8.45
C ASN A 445 -4.63 9.22 9.71
N ALA A 446 -5.73 8.47 9.61
CA ALA A 446 -6.21 7.60 10.68
C ALA A 446 -5.41 6.30 10.73
N THR A 447 -5.21 5.73 11.93
CA THR A 447 -4.57 4.42 12.10
C THR A 447 -5.39 3.32 11.43
N GLY A 448 -4.77 2.61 10.50
CA GLY A 448 -5.38 1.54 9.69
C GLY A 448 -4.44 1.09 8.58
N CYS A 449 -4.97 0.54 7.48
CA CYS A 449 -4.12 0.17 6.33
C CYS A 449 -3.36 1.37 5.77
N SER A 450 -4.04 2.51 5.59
CA SER A 450 -3.43 3.72 5.01
C SER A 450 -2.28 4.27 5.84
N SER A 451 -2.36 4.26 7.16
CA SER A 451 -1.26 4.67 8.02
C SER A 451 -0.11 3.67 8.03
N ILE A 452 -0.43 2.37 7.95
CA ILE A 452 0.61 1.32 7.93
C ILE A 452 1.42 1.38 6.64
N TYR A 453 0.80 1.41 5.46
CA TYR A 453 1.57 1.53 4.22
C TYR A 453 2.10 2.95 3.96
N GLY A 454 1.54 3.98 4.61
CA GLY A 454 1.98 5.37 4.52
C GLY A 454 3.13 5.71 5.47
N GLY A 455 3.20 5.06 6.65
CA GLY A 455 4.21 5.31 7.68
C GLY A 455 4.97 4.05 8.11
N ASN A 456 5.24 3.14 7.20
CA ASN A 456 5.90 1.86 7.44
C ASN A 456 7.41 2.03 7.55
N LEU A 457 7.85 2.65 8.63
CA LEU A 457 9.28 2.82 8.91
C LEU A 457 10.05 1.47 8.88
N PRO A 458 11.32 1.48 8.45
CA PRO A 458 12.22 2.63 8.27
C PRO A 458 12.11 3.34 6.92
N THR A 459 11.26 2.90 5.98
CA THR A 459 11.06 3.54 4.69
C THR A 459 9.71 4.23 4.62
N THR A 460 9.59 5.32 3.86
CA THR A 460 8.34 6.03 3.62
C THR A 460 8.06 6.16 2.12
N PRO A 461 6.80 5.96 1.68
CA PRO A 461 6.41 6.09 0.28
C PRO A 461 6.17 7.54 -0.16
N TRP A 462 6.00 8.48 0.78
CA TRP A 462 5.86 9.89 0.50
C TRP A 462 7.17 10.45 0.00
N THR A 463 7.14 11.21 -1.11
CA THR A 463 8.35 11.73 -1.76
C THR A 463 8.15 13.17 -2.20
N THR A 464 9.21 13.79 -2.69
CA THR A 464 9.19 15.16 -3.19
C THR A 464 9.40 15.20 -4.70
N ASN A 465 8.96 16.30 -5.33
CA ASN A 465 9.28 16.63 -6.72
C ASN A 465 10.73 17.17 -6.84
N SER A 466 11.12 17.55 -8.05
CA SER A 466 12.47 18.11 -8.34
C SER A 466 12.77 19.42 -7.61
N GLU A 467 11.75 20.12 -7.12
CA GLU A 467 11.86 21.36 -6.36
C GLU A 467 11.87 21.13 -4.84
N GLY A 468 11.92 19.89 -4.41
CA GLY A 468 11.92 19.50 -2.99
C GLY A 468 10.57 19.62 -2.28
N ARG A 469 9.46 19.85 -3.03
CA ARG A 469 8.11 19.94 -2.47
C ARG A 469 7.39 18.59 -2.54
N GLY A 470 6.67 18.25 -1.48
CA GLY A 470 5.89 17.02 -1.39
C GLY A 470 4.95 17.01 -0.20
N PRO A 471 4.14 15.96 -0.04
CA PRO A 471 3.17 15.85 1.04
C PRO A 471 3.83 15.90 2.43
N ALA A 472 3.26 16.69 3.34
CA ALA A 472 3.51 16.57 4.76
C ALA A 472 2.50 15.58 5.34
N TRP A 473 2.98 14.45 5.86
CA TRP A 473 2.14 13.36 6.35
C TRP A 473 2.34 13.12 7.84
N SER A 474 1.23 12.96 8.55
CA SER A 474 1.20 12.53 9.95
C SER A 474 0.00 11.63 10.17
N ASN A 475 0.10 10.69 11.11
CA ASN A 475 -1.07 9.93 11.54
C ASN A 475 -1.43 10.22 12.99
N SER A 476 -2.72 10.15 13.28
CA SER A 476 -3.30 10.26 14.60
C SER A 476 -3.77 8.89 15.10
N LEU A 477 -4.38 8.87 16.27
CA LEU A 477 -5.13 7.72 16.76
C LEU A 477 -6.39 7.51 15.90
N PHE A 478 -6.99 6.34 16.04
CA PHE A 478 -8.07 5.87 15.18
C PHE A 478 -9.33 6.72 15.31
N GLU A 479 -9.65 7.11 16.56
CA GLU A 479 -10.86 7.85 16.92
C GLU A 479 -10.75 9.37 16.74
N ASP A 480 -9.55 9.94 16.81
CA ASP A 480 -9.35 11.41 16.87
C ASP A 480 -8.84 12.03 15.55
N ASN A 481 -8.81 11.27 14.46
CA ASN A 481 -8.21 11.73 13.21
C ASN A 481 -8.90 12.93 12.59
N ALA A 482 -10.23 13.02 12.70
CA ALA A 482 -10.98 14.13 12.14
C ALA A 482 -10.62 15.44 12.86
N GLU A 483 -10.60 15.42 14.19
CA GLU A 483 -10.22 16.55 15.04
C GLU A 483 -8.76 16.94 14.83
N PHE A 484 -7.87 15.97 14.65
CA PHE A 484 -6.46 16.19 14.32
C PHE A 484 -6.29 16.96 13.00
N GLY A 485 -6.99 16.56 11.95
CA GLY A 485 -6.98 17.27 10.67
C GLY A 485 -7.62 18.66 10.74
N LEU A 486 -8.69 18.80 11.51
CA LEU A 486 -9.31 20.11 11.79
C LEU A 486 -8.33 21.04 12.50
N GLY A 487 -7.60 20.53 13.50
CA GLY A 487 -6.57 21.29 14.21
C GLY A 487 -5.46 21.78 13.28
N MET A 488 -5.01 20.95 12.33
CA MET A 488 -4.04 21.37 11.30
C MET A 488 -4.59 22.52 10.44
N ARG A 489 -5.85 22.44 10.03
CA ARG A 489 -6.48 23.51 9.24
C ARG A 489 -6.59 24.81 10.02
N LEU A 490 -7.02 24.76 11.26
CA LEU A 490 -7.13 25.93 12.14
C LEU A 490 -5.76 26.57 12.40
N ALA A 491 -4.72 25.77 12.57
CA ALA A 491 -3.34 26.28 12.71
C ALA A 491 -2.85 27.02 11.46
N LEU A 492 -3.14 26.47 10.27
CA LEU A 492 -2.80 27.14 9.00
C LEU A 492 -3.58 28.43 8.81
N GLU A 493 -4.86 28.46 9.13
CA GLU A 493 -5.67 29.68 9.06
C GLU A 493 -5.14 30.76 10.01
N ALA A 494 -4.83 30.41 11.27
CA ALA A 494 -4.27 31.36 12.22
C ALA A 494 -2.90 31.91 11.78
N GLN A 495 -2.04 31.08 11.17
CA GLN A 495 -0.76 31.53 10.60
C GLN A 495 -0.98 32.44 9.39
N LYS A 496 -1.93 32.12 8.51
CA LYS A 496 -2.29 32.96 7.36
C LYS A 496 -2.81 34.33 7.82
N ASP A 497 -3.70 34.36 8.80
CA ASP A 497 -4.25 35.60 9.35
C ASP A 497 -3.13 36.47 9.96
N ASP A 498 -2.20 35.87 10.71
CA ASP A 498 -1.06 36.58 11.26
C ASP A 498 -0.14 37.13 10.14
N ALA A 499 0.13 36.34 9.10
CA ALA A 499 0.93 36.77 7.95
C ALA A 499 0.25 37.94 7.21
N VAL A 500 -1.05 37.93 6.99
CA VAL A 500 -1.83 39.03 6.37
C VAL A 500 -1.72 40.29 7.21
N LEU A 501 -1.89 40.19 8.54
CA LEU A 501 -1.72 41.34 9.45
C LEU A 501 -0.31 41.92 9.38
N LEU A 502 0.72 41.07 9.33
CA LEU A 502 2.11 41.47 9.25
C LEU A 502 2.48 42.12 7.88
N VAL A 503 1.97 41.56 6.76
CA VAL A 503 2.12 42.17 5.43
C VAL A 503 1.47 43.55 5.40
N THR A 504 0.28 43.68 5.99
CA THR A 504 -0.44 44.96 6.09
C THR A 504 0.33 45.98 6.93
N ALA A 505 0.90 45.56 8.07
CA ALA A 505 1.68 46.43 8.94
C ALA A 505 3.00 46.90 8.30
N LEU A 506 3.62 46.04 7.48
CA LEU A 506 4.86 46.32 6.75
C LEU A 506 4.63 46.86 5.33
N ALA A 507 3.41 47.25 4.97
CA ALA A 507 3.11 47.76 3.63
C ALA A 507 3.95 49.01 3.21
N PRO A 508 4.28 49.96 4.13
CA PRO A 508 5.16 51.08 3.79
C PRO A 508 6.57 50.62 3.35
N GLU A 509 7.12 49.58 3.97
CA GLU A 509 8.46 49.04 3.68
C GLU A 509 8.44 48.08 2.48
N LEU A 510 7.35 47.36 2.30
CA LEU A 510 7.18 46.40 1.20
C LEU A 510 6.74 47.07 -0.14
N GLY A 511 6.22 48.30 -0.07
CA GLY A 511 5.78 49.04 -1.25
C GLY A 511 4.71 48.35 -2.08
N ASP A 512 4.96 48.17 -3.36
CA ASP A 512 4.02 47.57 -4.33
C ASP A 512 3.78 46.06 -4.13
N LEU A 513 4.66 45.40 -3.42
CA LEU A 513 4.54 43.98 -3.17
C LEU A 513 3.39 43.64 -2.19
N ALA A 514 3.17 44.47 -1.16
CA ALA A 514 2.13 44.22 -0.18
C ALA A 514 0.72 44.14 -0.79
N PRO A 515 0.20 45.10 -1.57
CA PRO A 515 -1.11 44.97 -2.19
C PRO A 515 -1.20 43.79 -3.16
N ARG A 516 -0.12 43.45 -3.91
CA ARG A 516 -0.10 42.29 -4.81
C ARG A 516 -0.29 40.97 -4.04
N ILE A 517 0.37 40.81 -2.90
CA ILE A 517 0.21 39.63 -2.05
C ILE A 517 -1.21 39.55 -1.49
N LEU A 518 -1.72 40.64 -0.93
CA LEU A 518 -3.06 40.69 -0.33
C LEU A 518 -4.15 40.40 -1.36
N GLU A 519 -4.05 40.89 -2.58
CA GLU A 519 -4.98 40.61 -3.68
C GLU A 519 -5.01 39.11 -4.01
N THR A 520 -3.85 38.46 -4.15
CA THR A 520 -3.77 37.03 -4.48
C THR A 520 -4.21 36.12 -3.34
N VAL A 521 -4.05 36.57 -2.08
CA VAL A 521 -4.44 35.80 -0.88
C VAL A 521 -5.94 35.88 -0.61
N GLU A 522 -6.57 37.02 -0.93
CA GLU A 522 -7.99 37.29 -0.71
C GLU A 522 -8.84 36.99 -1.96
N SER A 523 -8.21 36.80 -3.12
CA SER A 523 -8.91 36.56 -4.38
C SER A 523 -9.70 35.25 -4.35
N PRO A 524 -11.01 35.30 -4.59
CA PRO A 524 -11.84 34.10 -4.70
C PRO A 524 -11.72 33.41 -6.08
N ASP A 525 -10.99 34.00 -7.04
CA ASP A 525 -10.87 33.46 -8.38
C ASP A 525 -9.93 32.25 -8.40
N ARG A 526 -10.51 31.07 -8.37
CA ARG A 526 -9.84 29.79 -8.47
C ARG A 526 -10.07 29.09 -9.81
N THR A 527 -10.35 29.84 -10.86
CA THR A 527 -10.59 29.28 -12.19
C THR A 527 -9.35 28.60 -12.76
N ASP A 528 -8.14 29.11 -12.43
CA ASP A 528 -6.86 28.51 -12.72
C ASP A 528 -6.02 28.37 -11.42
N PRO A 529 -6.23 27.30 -10.65
CA PRO A 529 -5.51 27.11 -9.39
C PRO A 529 -4.00 26.96 -9.55
N GLU A 530 -3.53 26.42 -10.66
CA GLU A 530 -2.09 26.22 -10.91
C GLU A 530 -1.39 27.56 -11.18
N ALA A 531 -2.00 28.44 -11.98
CA ALA A 531 -1.48 29.79 -12.22
C ALA A 531 -1.47 30.64 -10.95
N LEU A 532 -2.55 30.59 -10.15
CA LEU A 532 -2.62 31.30 -8.88
C LEU A 532 -1.52 30.81 -7.91
N LEU A 533 -1.32 29.52 -7.80
CA LEU A 533 -0.30 28.93 -6.93
C LEU A 533 1.13 29.32 -7.36
N ALA A 534 1.39 29.34 -8.66
CA ALA A 534 2.68 29.78 -9.21
C ALA A 534 2.95 31.25 -8.85
N LEU A 535 1.94 32.14 -9.03
CA LEU A 535 2.02 33.54 -8.68
C LEU A 535 2.25 33.76 -7.18
N GLN A 536 1.52 33.04 -6.31
CA GLN A 536 1.72 33.12 -4.86
C GLN A 536 3.16 32.74 -4.49
N ARG A 537 3.69 31.65 -5.05
CA ARG A 537 5.07 31.21 -4.80
C ARG A 537 6.12 32.26 -5.22
N GLU A 538 5.92 32.87 -6.38
CA GLU A 538 6.80 33.93 -6.86
C GLU A 538 6.78 35.16 -5.90
N GLN A 539 5.59 35.61 -5.52
CA GLN A 539 5.43 36.74 -4.61
C GLN A 539 6.02 36.46 -3.21
N ILE A 540 5.87 35.24 -2.70
CA ILE A 540 6.44 34.88 -1.38
C ILE A 540 7.95 34.73 -1.45
N ALA A 541 8.51 34.26 -2.56
CA ALA A 541 9.96 34.27 -2.77
C ALA A 541 10.51 35.74 -2.80
N GLU A 542 9.84 36.65 -3.51
CA GLU A 542 10.16 38.06 -3.49
C GLU A 542 10.03 38.69 -2.09
N LEU A 543 8.94 38.35 -1.35
CA LEU A 543 8.73 38.79 0.03
C LEU A 543 9.89 38.38 0.95
N LYS A 544 10.25 37.10 0.93
CA LYS A 544 11.36 36.60 1.76
C LYS A 544 12.68 37.30 1.41
N SER A 545 12.94 37.55 0.15
CA SER A 545 14.14 38.32 -0.25
C SER A 545 14.13 39.76 0.34
N ARG A 546 13.01 40.47 0.24
CA ARG A 546 12.89 41.83 0.80
C ARG A 546 12.98 41.83 2.33
N LEU A 547 12.43 40.83 3.01
CA LEU A 547 12.48 40.71 4.47
C LEU A 547 13.92 40.56 5.00
N THR A 548 14.85 39.98 4.22
CA THR A 548 16.27 39.89 4.63
C THR A 548 16.96 41.24 4.69
N GLU A 549 16.44 42.27 3.99
CA GLU A 549 16.96 43.60 3.95
C GLU A 549 16.38 44.53 5.05
N LEU A 550 15.35 44.01 5.79
CA LEU A 550 14.65 44.77 6.83
C LEU A 550 15.05 44.32 8.24
N ASP A 551 15.36 45.30 9.09
CA ASP A 551 15.65 45.07 10.48
C ASP A 551 14.38 45.18 11.38
N GLY A 552 14.36 44.40 12.43
CA GLY A 552 13.31 44.51 13.46
C GLY A 552 12.52 43.21 13.72
N PRO A 553 11.63 43.22 14.71
CA PRO A 553 10.89 42.02 15.09
C PRO A 553 9.76 41.66 14.11
N LEU A 554 9.11 42.63 13.47
CA LEU A 554 8.00 42.35 12.53
C LEU A 554 8.47 41.66 11.25
N PRO A 555 9.56 42.08 10.56
CA PRO A 555 10.09 41.38 9.41
C PRO A 555 10.45 39.92 9.73
N ARG A 556 11.13 39.68 10.87
CA ARG A 556 11.52 38.29 11.30
C ARG A 556 10.30 37.43 11.62
N ARG A 557 9.25 38.01 12.24
CA ARG A 557 8.01 37.30 12.50
C ARG A 557 7.31 36.94 11.20
N LEU A 558 7.22 37.86 10.25
CA LEU A 558 6.65 37.62 8.92
C LEU A 558 7.42 36.55 8.14
N GLU A 559 8.75 36.59 8.18
CA GLU A 559 9.59 35.54 7.57
C GLU A 559 9.22 34.13 8.05
N GLY A 560 8.95 33.99 9.36
CA GLY A 560 8.56 32.69 9.97
C GLY A 560 7.18 32.18 9.57
N VAL A 561 6.26 33.03 9.10
CA VAL A 561 4.89 32.66 8.73
C VAL A 561 4.56 32.95 7.25
N ALA A 562 5.51 33.44 6.46
CA ALA A 562 5.29 33.85 5.07
C ALA A 562 4.74 32.72 4.18
N ASP A 563 5.16 31.48 4.40
CA ASP A 563 4.69 30.33 3.62
C ASP A 563 3.22 30.03 3.81
N ALA A 564 2.59 30.49 4.91
CA ALA A 564 1.16 30.34 5.13
C ALA A 564 0.29 31.17 4.17
N LEU A 565 0.89 32.12 3.44
CA LEU A 565 0.22 32.90 2.39
C LEU A 565 0.08 32.11 1.08
N ILE A 566 0.75 30.96 0.94
CA ILE A 566 0.58 30.03 -0.19
C ILE A 566 -0.57 29.09 0.11
N ASP A 567 -1.49 28.90 -0.83
CA ASP A 567 -2.61 27.99 -0.68
C ASP A 567 -2.10 26.56 -0.38
N THR A 568 -2.48 26.07 0.81
CA THR A 568 -2.17 24.74 1.32
C THR A 568 -3.44 23.92 1.50
N SER A 569 -3.45 22.72 0.94
CA SER A 569 -4.58 21.80 1.02
C SER A 569 -4.45 20.85 2.22
N VAL A 570 -5.54 20.65 2.96
CA VAL A 570 -5.58 19.68 4.08
C VAL A 570 -6.50 18.53 3.71
N TRP A 571 -5.96 17.31 3.73
CA TRP A 571 -6.67 16.07 3.47
C TRP A 571 -6.66 15.16 4.69
N ILE A 572 -7.85 14.86 5.21
CA ILE A 572 -8.06 13.83 6.24
C ILE A 572 -8.28 12.51 5.52
N VAL A 573 -7.44 11.51 5.78
CA VAL A 573 -7.47 10.21 5.10
C VAL A 573 -7.65 9.09 6.10
N GLY A 574 -8.58 8.17 5.83
CA GLY A 574 -8.76 6.99 6.68
C GLY A 574 -9.68 5.94 6.07
N GLY A 575 -9.72 4.75 6.68
CA GLY A 575 -10.57 3.65 6.27
C GLY A 575 -12.00 3.74 6.80
N ASP A 576 -12.84 2.81 6.36
CA ASP A 576 -14.25 2.73 6.77
C ASP A 576 -14.44 2.49 8.27
N GLY A 577 -13.57 1.72 8.91
CA GLY A 577 -13.64 1.51 10.37
C GLY A 577 -13.53 2.80 11.17
N TRP A 578 -12.69 3.74 10.73
CA TRP A 578 -12.63 5.08 11.28
C TRP A 578 -13.90 5.88 10.95
N ALA A 579 -14.21 6.03 9.66
CA ALA A 579 -15.22 6.98 9.21
C ALA A 579 -16.66 6.58 9.55
N TYR A 580 -16.96 5.27 9.55
CA TYR A 580 -18.33 4.79 9.80
C TYR A 580 -18.60 4.45 11.26
N ASP A 581 -17.55 4.13 12.03
CA ASP A 581 -17.67 3.61 13.40
C ASP A 581 -16.95 4.50 14.42
N ILE A 582 -15.68 4.21 14.72
CA ILE A 582 -15.03 4.73 15.92
C ILE A 582 -14.74 6.24 15.86
N GLY A 583 -14.39 6.78 14.68
CA GLY A 583 -14.10 8.21 14.47
C GLY A 583 -15.30 9.03 13.96
N PHE A 584 -16.51 8.42 13.88
CA PHE A 584 -17.65 9.09 13.26
C PHE A 584 -18.08 10.37 13.99
N GLY A 585 -17.98 10.43 15.31
CA GLY A 585 -18.34 11.63 16.07
C GLY A 585 -17.46 12.84 15.72
N GLY A 586 -16.15 12.64 15.61
CA GLY A 586 -15.23 13.68 15.14
C GLY A 586 -15.44 14.05 13.67
N LEU A 587 -15.69 13.05 12.82
CA LEU A 587 -16.02 13.29 11.41
C LEU A 587 -17.28 14.15 11.27
N ASP A 588 -18.32 13.86 12.03
CA ASP A 588 -19.57 14.62 12.07
C ASP A 588 -19.32 16.09 12.46
N HIS A 589 -18.47 16.31 13.48
CA HIS A 589 -18.07 17.66 13.91
C HIS A 589 -17.34 18.42 12.79
N VAL A 590 -16.44 17.76 12.06
CA VAL A 590 -15.73 18.37 10.92
C VAL A 590 -16.69 18.71 9.79
N LEU A 591 -17.65 17.81 9.45
CA LEU A 591 -18.66 18.07 8.43
C LEU A 591 -19.49 19.31 8.76
N ALA A 592 -19.77 19.55 10.06
CA ALA A 592 -20.49 20.73 10.55
C ALA A 592 -19.66 22.02 10.57
N SER A 593 -18.31 21.94 10.47
CA SER A 593 -17.40 23.07 10.71
C SER A 593 -17.43 24.16 9.64
N GLY A 594 -17.81 23.80 8.41
CA GLY A 594 -17.76 24.72 7.25
C GLY A 594 -16.34 25.13 6.81
N ARG A 595 -15.28 24.53 7.39
CA ARG A 595 -13.88 24.84 7.05
C ARG A 595 -13.46 24.19 5.75
N ASN A 596 -12.48 24.79 5.06
CA ASN A 596 -11.93 24.22 3.81
C ASN A 596 -11.04 23.01 4.11
N ILE A 597 -11.67 21.83 4.19
CA ILE A 597 -11.00 20.55 4.49
C ILE A 597 -11.54 19.49 3.56
N ASN A 598 -10.62 18.70 2.99
CA ASN A 598 -10.95 17.55 2.17
C ASN A 598 -10.85 16.25 3.01
N ILE A 599 -11.81 15.36 2.84
CA ILE A 599 -11.87 14.08 3.55
C ILE A 599 -11.92 12.96 2.51
N LEU A 600 -10.98 12.00 2.59
CA LEU A 600 -10.93 10.81 1.74
C LEU A 600 -11.17 9.57 2.59
N VAL A 601 -12.31 8.94 2.40
CA VAL A 601 -12.64 7.64 3.01
C VAL A 601 -12.31 6.52 2.03
N LEU A 602 -11.33 5.69 2.40
CA LEU A 602 -10.93 4.49 1.67
C LEU A 602 -11.80 3.32 2.16
N ASP A 603 -12.92 3.11 1.49
CA ASP A 603 -13.96 2.19 1.96
C ASP A 603 -13.67 0.76 1.49
N THR A 604 -13.04 -0.04 2.34
CA THR A 604 -12.80 -1.47 2.17
C THR A 604 -13.92 -2.33 2.76
N GLU A 605 -14.95 -1.72 3.35
CA GLU A 605 -16.13 -2.38 3.92
C GLU A 605 -15.81 -3.36 5.08
N VAL A 606 -14.65 -3.21 5.69
CA VAL A 606 -14.17 -4.08 6.78
C VAL A 606 -12.98 -3.43 7.49
N TYR A 607 -12.80 -3.71 8.79
CA TYR A 607 -11.54 -3.38 9.48
C TYR A 607 -10.40 -4.24 8.91
N SER A 608 -9.89 -3.86 7.74
CA SER A 608 -8.96 -4.69 6.94
C SER A 608 -7.61 -4.89 7.61
N ASN A 609 -7.04 -3.86 8.24
CA ASN A 609 -5.71 -3.93 8.84
C ASN A 609 -5.68 -4.74 10.13
N THR A 610 -6.69 -4.64 10.98
CA THR A 610 -6.75 -5.32 12.28
C THR A 610 -7.19 -6.79 12.19
N GLY A 611 -7.63 -7.24 11.02
CA GLY A 611 -7.85 -8.65 10.77
C GLY A 611 -9.25 -9.05 10.29
N GLY A 612 -10.01 -8.13 9.69
CA GLY A 612 -11.26 -8.44 9.00
C GLY A 612 -12.50 -8.45 9.90
N GLN A 613 -12.58 -7.55 10.87
CA GLN A 613 -13.77 -7.34 11.70
C GLN A 613 -14.84 -6.59 10.91
N ALA A 614 -16.11 -6.89 11.20
CA ALA A 614 -17.24 -6.17 10.61
C ALA A 614 -17.27 -4.71 11.07
N SER A 615 -17.48 -3.78 10.12
CA SER A 615 -17.77 -2.36 10.35
C SER A 615 -19.23 -2.04 10.02
N LYS A 616 -19.68 -0.82 10.26
CA LYS A 616 -20.97 -0.34 9.76
C LYS A 616 -20.98 -0.18 8.23
N ALA A 617 -19.80 -0.13 7.59
CA ALA A 617 -19.67 -0.19 6.14
C ALA A 617 -19.80 -1.60 5.57
N THR A 618 -19.59 -2.64 6.37
CA THR A 618 -19.74 -4.04 5.91
C THR A 618 -21.16 -4.29 5.40
N PRO A 619 -21.34 -4.84 4.18
CA PRO A 619 -22.66 -5.05 3.59
C PRO A 619 -23.41 -6.19 4.26
N ARG A 620 -24.76 -6.15 4.14
CA ARG A 620 -25.62 -7.24 4.57
C ARG A 620 -25.27 -8.55 3.87
N GLY A 621 -25.19 -9.64 4.63
CA GLY A 621 -24.87 -10.97 4.13
C GLY A 621 -23.38 -11.31 4.04
N ALA A 622 -22.48 -10.32 4.15
CA ALA A 622 -21.04 -10.58 4.16
C ALA A 622 -20.59 -11.22 5.48
N ILE A 623 -19.79 -12.27 5.39
CA ILE A 623 -19.08 -12.86 6.55
C ILE A 623 -17.86 -11.96 6.87
N ALA A 624 -17.72 -11.63 8.14
CA ALA A 624 -16.53 -11.00 8.72
C ALA A 624 -16.35 -11.50 10.16
N LYS A 625 -15.23 -11.19 10.81
CA LYS A 625 -15.13 -11.41 12.27
C LYS A 625 -16.23 -10.61 12.98
N PHE A 626 -16.83 -11.19 13.99
CA PHE A 626 -18.05 -10.74 14.69
C PHE A 626 -19.33 -10.78 13.84
N ALA A 627 -19.27 -11.29 12.61
CA ALA A 627 -20.41 -11.53 11.73
C ALA A 627 -20.28 -12.87 10.98
N ALA A 628 -19.98 -13.95 11.72
CA ALA A 628 -19.73 -15.29 11.15
C ALA A 628 -20.96 -15.90 10.44
N GLY A 629 -22.19 -15.54 10.86
CA GLY A 629 -23.45 -15.91 10.22
C GLY A 629 -23.93 -14.94 9.12
N GLY A 630 -23.06 -14.08 8.62
CA GLY A 630 -23.39 -12.98 7.74
C GLY A 630 -23.97 -11.77 8.48
N LYS A 631 -23.51 -10.56 8.13
CA LYS A 631 -24.01 -9.33 8.75
C LYS A 631 -25.51 -9.15 8.49
N ALA A 632 -26.29 -8.97 9.55
CA ALA A 632 -27.75 -8.89 9.48
C ALA A 632 -28.27 -7.49 9.10
N THR A 633 -27.48 -6.43 9.34
CA THR A 633 -27.87 -5.04 9.10
C THR A 633 -27.35 -4.52 7.79
N ALA A 634 -28.06 -3.55 7.19
CA ALA A 634 -27.62 -2.83 6.00
C ALA A 634 -26.34 -2.03 6.26
N LYS A 635 -25.65 -1.64 5.17
CA LYS A 635 -24.53 -0.70 5.21
C LYS A 635 -25.05 0.70 5.59
N LYS A 636 -24.35 1.39 6.50
CA LYS A 636 -24.59 2.80 6.80
C LYS A 636 -24.33 3.65 5.56
N ASP A 637 -25.22 4.58 5.26
CA ASP A 637 -25.05 5.52 4.15
C ASP A 637 -24.39 6.80 4.64
N LEU A 638 -23.05 6.83 4.59
CA LEU A 638 -22.25 7.96 5.05
C LEU A 638 -22.45 9.19 4.15
N GLY A 639 -22.59 8.97 2.84
CA GLY A 639 -22.78 10.06 1.88
C GLY A 639 -24.09 10.81 2.10
N GLN A 640 -25.18 10.06 2.31
CA GLN A 640 -26.49 10.65 2.62
C GLN A 640 -26.43 11.48 3.91
N ILE A 641 -25.76 10.99 4.95
CA ILE A 641 -25.59 11.72 6.21
C ILE A 641 -24.83 13.04 5.96
N ALA A 642 -23.73 12.99 5.21
CA ALA A 642 -22.96 14.19 4.90
C ALA A 642 -23.75 15.19 4.03
N MET A 643 -24.51 14.73 3.05
CA MET A 643 -25.38 15.58 2.23
C MET A 643 -26.46 16.29 3.07
N SER A 644 -26.83 15.76 4.25
CA SER A 644 -27.84 16.39 5.11
C SER A 644 -27.42 17.76 5.63
N TYR A 645 -26.12 18.06 5.72
CA TYR A 645 -25.60 19.39 6.09
C TYR A 645 -25.89 20.48 5.04
N GLY A 646 -26.04 20.12 3.78
CA GLY A 646 -26.41 21.03 2.69
C GLY A 646 -25.26 21.86 2.10
N ASN A 647 -24.18 22.07 2.82
CA ASN A 647 -23.00 22.84 2.45
C ASN A 647 -21.72 22.00 2.25
N VAL A 648 -21.83 20.68 2.37
CA VAL A 648 -20.71 19.74 2.20
C VAL A 648 -20.71 19.19 0.77
N TYR A 649 -19.57 19.29 0.07
CA TYR A 649 -19.40 18.57 -1.19
C TYR A 649 -19.24 17.06 -0.91
N VAL A 650 -19.98 16.20 -1.62
CA VAL A 650 -19.92 14.76 -1.41
C VAL A 650 -19.74 14.03 -2.74
N GLY A 651 -18.68 13.23 -2.86
CA GLY A 651 -18.43 12.36 -4.00
C GLY A 651 -18.35 10.88 -3.59
N GLN A 652 -19.16 10.01 -4.22
CA GLN A 652 -19.01 8.56 -4.11
C GLN A 652 -18.41 8.03 -5.42
N VAL A 653 -17.21 7.46 -5.32
CA VAL A 653 -16.39 7.15 -6.49
C VAL A 653 -15.94 5.69 -6.51
N ALA A 654 -15.71 5.15 -7.72
CA ALA A 654 -15.04 3.87 -7.95
C ALA A 654 -14.21 3.99 -9.23
N MET A 655 -12.88 4.01 -9.08
CA MET A 655 -11.92 4.29 -10.15
C MET A 655 -12.06 3.31 -11.33
N GLY A 656 -12.30 2.03 -11.05
CA GLY A 656 -12.48 1.00 -12.07
C GLY A 656 -13.82 1.10 -12.82
N ALA A 657 -14.84 1.69 -12.18
CA ALA A 657 -16.15 1.90 -12.80
C ALA A 657 -16.15 3.16 -13.68
N ASN A 658 -15.67 4.29 -13.16
CA ASN A 658 -15.61 5.54 -13.91
C ASN A 658 -14.38 6.37 -13.50
N PRO A 659 -13.21 6.13 -14.13
CA PRO A 659 -12.00 6.87 -13.80
C PRO A 659 -12.12 8.39 -14.07
N THR A 660 -12.90 8.80 -15.05
CA THR A 660 -13.12 10.22 -15.35
C THR A 660 -13.91 10.92 -14.26
N GLN A 661 -14.98 10.28 -13.74
CA GLN A 661 -15.74 10.78 -12.60
C GLN A 661 -14.86 10.85 -11.35
N THR A 662 -14.02 9.86 -11.11
CA THR A 662 -13.10 9.85 -9.97
C THR A 662 -12.15 11.05 -10.02
N VAL A 663 -11.42 11.27 -11.12
CA VAL A 663 -10.49 12.40 -11.24
C VAL A 663 -11.22 13.73 -11.06
N ARG A 664 -12.41 13.87 -11.70
CA ARG A 664 -13.23 15.07 -11.58
C ARG A 664 -13.69 15.32 -10.14
N ALA A 665 -14.13 14.28 -9.42
CA ALA A 665 -14.56 14.41 -8.03
C ALA A 665 -13.42 14.91 -7.10
N PHE A 666 -12.18 14.47 -7.33
CA PHE A 666 -11.01 14.98 -6.58
C PHE A 666 -10.77 16.46 -6.86
N VAL A 667 -10.85 16.88 -8.11
CA VAL A 667 -10.65 18.29 -8.48
C VAL A 667 -11.79 19.18 -7.95
N GLU A 668 -13.04 18.73 -8.09
CA GLU A 668 -14.21 19.48 -7.57
C GLU A 668 -14.17 19.59 -6.03
N ALA A 669 -13.74 18.52 -5.34
CA ALA A 669 -13.59 18.53 -3.87
C ALA A 669 -12.54 19.57 -3.43
N GLU A 670 -11.40 19.65 -4.11
CA GLU A 670 -10.35 20.65 -3.82
C GLU A 670 -10.77 22.08 -4.12
N GLN A 671 -11.61 22.28 -5.13
CA GLN A 671 -12.13 23.60 -5.50
C GLN A 671 -13.25 24.09 -4.59
N HIS A 672 -13.93 23.19 -3.88
CA HIS A 672 -15.01 23.56 -2.97
C HIS A 672 -14.46 24.33 -1.76
N PRO A 673 -15.00 25.52 -1.44
CA PRO A 673 -14.45 26.38 -0.38
C PRO A 673 -14.77 25.89 1.06
N GLY A 674 -15.60 24.87 1.20
CA GLY A 674 -16.02 24.26 2.47
C GLY A 674 -15.48 22.84 2.65
N VAL A 675 -16.18 22.06 3.48
CA VAL A 675 -15.84 20.66 3.72
C VAL A 675 -16.21 19.81 2.51
N SER A 676 -15.30 18.95 2.08
CA SER A 676 -15.52 17.97 1.01
C SER A 676 -15.31 16.56 1.53
N LEU A 677 -16.21 15.62 1.16
CA LEU A 677 -16.15 14.22 1.50
C LEU A 677 -16.11 13.36 0.24
N LEU A 678 -15.03 12.62 0.04
CA LEU A 678 -14.92 11.59 -1.00
C LEU A 678 -14.98 10.20 -0.38
N ILE A 679 -15.88 9.35 -0.85
CA ILE A 679 -16.03 7.95 -0.42
C ILE A 679 -15.59 7.07 -1.59
N ALA A 680 -14.43 6.44 -1.46
CA ALA A 680 -13.77 5.69 -2.52
C ALA A 680 -13.88 4.18 -2.29
N TYR A 681 -14.57 3.47 -3.18
CA TYR A 681 -14.64 2.01 -3.12
C TYR A 681 -13.26 1.40 -3.31
N SER A 682 -12.80 0.68 -2.32
CA SER A 682 -11.43 0.17 -2.23
C SER A 682 -11.44 -1.36 -2.07
N PRO A 683 -11.48 -2.15 -3.18
CA PRO A 683 -11.42 -3.60 -3.09
C PRO A 683 -10.22 -4.09 -2.28
N CYS A 684 -10.45 -5.07 -1.43
CA CYS A 684 -9.48 -5.58 -0.47
C CYS A 684 -9.31 -7.11 -0.61
N ILE A 685 -8.14 -7.63 -0.26
CA ILE A 685 -7.92 -9.08 -0.16
C ILE A 685 -8.90 -9.77 0.80
N ALA A 686 -9.43 -9.03 1.78
CA ALA A 686 -10.47 -9.51 2.70
C ALA A 686 -11.81 -9.84 2.01
N HIS A 687 -12.09 -9.26 0.83
CA HIS A 687 -13.26 -9.63 0.02
C HIS A 687 -13.12 -11.04 -0.58
N GLY A 688 -11.86 -11.52 -0.73
CA GLY A 688 -11.57 -12.84 -1.30
C GLY A 688 -11.82 -12.90 -2.80
N ILE A 689 -11.48 -11.85 -3.51
CA ILE A 689 -11.48 -11.73 -4.98
C ILE A 689 -10.08 -11.94 -5.55
N ASP A 690 -9.99 -12.14 -6.86
CA ASP A 690 -8.72 -11.98 -7.59
C ASP A 690 -8.38 -10.49 -7.69
N MET A 691 -7.33 -10.06 -6.99
CA MET A 691 -6.95 -8.65 -6.93
C MET A 691 -6.44 -8.09 -8.26
N ALA A 692 -6.03 -8.92 -9.22
CA ALA A 692 -5.73 -8.46 -10.58
C ALA A 692 -6.96 -7.87 -11.27
N GLN A 693 -8.15 -8.41 -10.97
CA GLN A 693 -9.42 -8.01 -11.54
C GLN A 693 -10.17 -6.94 -10.73
N GLN A 694 -9.52 -6.35 -9.72
CA GLN A 694 -10.18 -5.41 -8.81
C GLN A 694 -10.84 -4.20 -9.50
N MET A 695 -10.34 -3.76 -10.65
CA MET A 695 -10.94 -2.64 -11.40
C MET A 695 -12.24 -3.06 -12.12
N ASP A 696 -12.28 -4.26 -12.66
CA ASP A 696 -13.52 -4.82 -13.21
C ASP A 696 -14.55 -5.08 -12.10
N HIS A 697 -14.10 -5.53 -10.94
CA HIS A 697 -14.94 -5.71 -9.76
C HIS A 697 -15.59 -4.40 -9.29
N GLN A 698 -14.87 -3.28 -9.32
CA GLN A 698 -15.42 -1.94 -9.06
C GLN A 698 -16.51 -1.56 -10.08
N ARG A 699 -16.29 -1.89 -11.37
CA ARG A 699 -17.29 -1.64 -12.41
C ARG A 699 -18.57 -2.43 -12.17
N GLU A 700 -18.45 -3.72 -11.86
CA GLU A 700 -19.61 -4.59 -11.56
C GLU A 700 -20.34 -4.16 -10.28
N ALA A 701 -19.63 -3.66 -9.28
CA ALA A 701 -20.26 -3.05 -8.09
C ALA A 701 -21.18 -1.88 -8.46
N SER A 702 -20.76 -1.05 -9.42
CA SER A 702 -21.59 0.04 -9.93
C SER A 702 -22.73 -0.47 -10.82
N GLU A 703 -22.47 -1.43 -11.73
CA GLU A 703 -23.47 -2.02 -12.62
C GLU A 703 -24.56 -2.79 -11.88
N SER A 704 -24.27 -3.30 -10.67
CA SER A 704 -25.26 -3.96 -9.80
C SER A 704 -26.07 -3.00 -8.91
N GLY A 705 -25.78 -1.68 -8.95
CA GLY A 705 -26.37 -0.69 -8.04
C GLY A 705 -25.84 -0.78 -6.62
N TYR A 706 -24.97 -1.75 -6.34
CA TYR A 706 -24.36 -1.93 -5.04
C TYR A 706 -23.53 -0.72 -4.63
N TRP A 707 -22.77 -0.14 -5.58
CA TRP A 707 -21.98 1.07 -5.39
C TRP A 707 -22.38 2.14 -6.41
N PRO A 708 -23.44 2.94 -6.15
CA PRO A 708 -23.84 4.01 -7.04
C PRO A 708 -22.78 5.11 -7.06
N LEU A 709 -22.45 5.62 -8.24
CA LEU A 709 -21.56 6.76 -8.40
C LEU A 709 -22.38 8.04 -8.43
N TYR A 710 -22.02 9.01 -7.62
CA TYR A 710 -22.67 10.31 -7.59
C TYR A 710 -21.73 11.41 -7.09
N ARG A 711 -22.12 12.65 -7.36
CA ARG A 711 -21.54 13.85 -6.77
C ARG A 711 -22.66 14.78 -6.33
N TYR A 712 -22.54 15.27 -5.10
CA TYR A 712 -23.39 16.33 -4.55
C TYR A 712 -22.54 17.58 -4.41
N ASP A 713 -22.91 18.63 -5.14
CA ASP A 713 -22.23 19.93 -5.15
C ASP A 713 -23.21 21.00 -4.69
N PRO A 714 -23.02 21.55 -3.47
CA PRO A 714 -23.90 22.58 -2.94
C PRO A 714 -23.93 23.86 -3.76
N SER A 715 -22.87 24.20 -4.48
CA SER A 715 -22.79 25.43 -5.29
C SER A 715 -23.80 25.44 -6.44
N ARG A 716 -24.25 24.28 -6.90
CA ARG A 716 -25.25 24.16 -7.95
C ARG A 716 -26.64 24.64 -7.52
N GLU A 717 -26.95 24.48 -6.23
CA GLU A 717 -28.25 24.93 -5.70
C GLU A 717 -28.37 26.45 -5.71
N SER A 718 -27.28 27.19 -5.55
CA SER A 718 -27.25 28.65 -5.66
C SER A 718 -27.60 29.16 -7.08
N VAL A 719 -27.46 28.32 -8.11
CA VAL A 719 -27.84 28.64 -9.49
C VAL A 719 -29.13 27.93 -9.94
N GLY A 720 -29.94 27.45 -8.99
CA GLY A 720 -31.22 26.84 -9.25
C GLY A 720 -31.17 25.43 -9.85
N GLN A 721 -30.05 24.71 -9.67
CA GLN A 721 -29.88 23.33 -10.14
C GLN A 721 -29.85 22.36 -8.96
N PRO A 722 -30.35 21.13 -9.11
CA PRO A 722 -30.21 20.11 -8.07
C PRO A 722 -28.73 19.88 -7.72
N GLY A 723 -28.40 19.82 -6.41
CA GLY A 723 -27.05 19.56 -5.93
C GLY A 723 -26.54 18.18 -6.31
N LEU A 724 -27.40 17.15 -6.23
CA LEU A 724 -27.03 15.76 -6.53
C LEU A 724 -27.03 15.46 -8.02
N ARG A 725 -25.98 14.77 -8.47
CA ARG A 725 -25.88 14.13 -9.80
C ARG A 725 -25.58 12.65 -9.64
N LEU A 726 -26.38 11.78 -10.24
CA LEU A 726 -26.06 10.38 -10.43
C LEU A 726 -25.13 10.24 -11.65
N ASP A 727 -23.89 9.76 -11.42
CA ASP A 727 -22.91 9.52 -12.48
C ASP A 727 -22.92 8.07 -12.97
N SER A 728 -23.51 7.12 -12.22
CA SER A 728 -23.76 5.76 -12.67
C SER A 728 -25.10 5.63 -13.36
N ARG A 729 -25.15 4.63 -14.26
CA ARG A 729 -26.40 4.25 -14.93
C ARG A 729 -27.27 3.39 -14.02
N LYS A 730 -28.55 3.23 -14.38
CA LYS A 730 -29.44 2.28 -13.70
C LYS A 730 -28.84 0.88 -13.66
N PRO A 731 -28.96 0.14 -12.55
CA PRO A 731 -28.42 -1.21 -12.41
C PRO A 731 -28.84 -2.14 -13.56
N THR A 732 -27.89 -2.92 -14.04
CA THR A 732 -28.07 -3.84 -15.19
C THR A 732 -27.86 -5.30 -14.82
N ILE A 733 -27.20 -5.58 -13.68
CA ILE A 733 -26.98 -6.92 -13.16
C ILE A 733 -27.53 -7.06 -11.73
N PRO A 734 -28.09 -8.23 -11.33
CA PRO A 734 -28.53 -8.46 -9.96
C PRO A 734 -27.36 -8.45 -8.99
N PHE A 735 -27.56 -7.94 -7.77
CA PHE A 735 -26.54 -7.96 -6.70
C PHE A 735 -25.99 -9.37 -6.45
N LYS A 736 -26.81 -10.41 -6.53
CA LYS A 736 -26.41 -11.81 -6.31
C LYS A 736 -25.31 -12.27 -7.29
N GLU A 737 -25.27 -11.72 -8.52
CA GLU A 737 -24.22 -12.05 -9.49
C GLU A 737 -22.88 -11.43 -9.11
N PHE A 738 -22.88 -10.18 -8.68
CA PHE A 738 -21.72 -9.50 -8.13
C PHE A 738 -21.22 -10.18 -6.84
N ALA A 739 -22.11 -10.38 -5.87
CA ALA A 739 -21.76 -10.90 -4.55
C ALA A 739 -21.15 -12.31 -4.59
N ARG A 740 -21.56 -13.18 -5.52
CA ARG A 740 -21.03 -14.55 -5.66
C ARG A 740 -19.54 -14.59 -6.02
N LYS A 741 -18.99 -13.52 -6.57
CA LYS A 741 -17.57 -13.39 -6.92
C LYS A 741 -16.70 -13.12 -5.70
N GLU A 742 -17.29 -12.69 -4.58
CA GLU A 742 -16.58 -12.43 -3.34
C GLU A 742 -16.70 -13.62 -2.38
N ALA A 743 -15.55 -14.09 -1.87
CA ALA A 743 -15.53 -15.22 -0.94
C ALA A 743 -16.32 -14.94 0.34
N ARG A 744 -16.38 -13.69 0.82
CA ARG A 744 -17.13 -13.29 2.03
C ARG A 744 -18.64 -13.54 1.93
N PHE A 745 -19.22 -13.60 0.73
CA PHE A 745 -20.62 -14.00 0.50
C PHE A 745 -20.72 -15.50 0.14
N ALA A 746 -19.83 -15.99 -0.72
CA ALA A 746 -19.85 -17.36 -1.18
C ALA A 746 -19.65 -18.38 -0.02
N MET A 747 -18.90 -18.01 1.01
CA MET A 747 -18.71 -18.84 2.22
C MET A 747 -20.01 -19.03 3.00
N LEU A 748 -20.84 -17.97 3.14
CA LEU A 748 -22.15 -18.10 3.79
C LEU A 748 -23.07 -19.04 3.01
N GLY A 749 -23.08 -18.90 1.66
CA GLY A 749 -23.87 -19.79 0.79
C GLY A 749 -23.53 -21.27 0.92
N ARG A 750 -22.27 -21.60 1.24
CA ARG A 750 -21.83 -22.97 1.51
C ARG A 750 -22.13 -23.43 2.94
N ALA A 751 -21.98 -22.56 3.93
CA ALA A 751 -22.14 -22.90 5.33
C ALA A 751 -23.61 -22.93 5.77
N ASN A 752 -24.45 -22.03 5.25
CA ASN A 752 -25.88 -21.92 5.54
C ASN A 752 -26.62 -21.33 4.35
N PRO A 753 -27.05 -22.17 3.36
CA PRO A 753 -27.68 -21.72 2.12
C PRO A 753 -28.99 -20.95 2.33
N GLU A 754 -29.82 -21.35 3.28
CA GLU A 754 -31.10 -20.70 3.60
C GLU A 754 -30.89 -19.29 4.11
N ARG A 755 -29.98 -19.14 5.09
CA ARG A 755 -29.62 -17.85 5.63
C ARG A 755 -28.97 -16.93 4.59
N ALA A 756 -28.14 -17.50 3.72
CA ALA A 756 -27.52 -16.76 2.63
C ALA A 756 -28.57 -16.20 1.65
N ASP A 757 -29.54 -17.01 1.26
CA ASP A 757 -30.58 -16.57 0.33
C ASP A 757 -31.52 -15.52 0.96
N GLU A 758 -31.86 -15.65 2.23
CA GLU A 758 -32.60 -14.66 3.00
C GLU A 758 -31.87 -13.31 3.01
N LEU A 759 -30.59 -13.30 3.41
CA LEU A 759 -29.79 -12.06 3.51
C LEU A 759 -29.51 -11.44 2.14
N MET A 760 -29.33 -12.27 1.08
CA MET A 760 -29.15 -11.77 -0.29
C MET A 760 -30.43 -11.11 -0.82
N THR A 761 -31.60 -11.66 -0.51
CA THR A 761 -32.88 -11.06 -0.88
C THR A 761 -33.08 -9.71 -0.17
N MET A 762 -32.74 -9.63 1.12
CA MET A 762 -32.81 -8.38 1.87
C MET A 762 -31.79 -7.36 1.34
N ALA A 763 -30.55 -7.79 1.02
CA ALA A 763 -29.52 -6.92 0.47
C ALA A 763 -29.92 -6.34 -0.91
N GLN A 764 -30.57 -7.14 -1.77
CA GLN A 764 -31.09 -6.62 -3.04
C GLN A 764 -32.15 -5.53 -2.79
N ARG A 765 -33.06 -5.73 -1.83
CA ARG A 765 -34.05 -4.71 -1.47
C ARG A 765 -33.40 -3.43 -0.93
N ASP A 766 -32.41 -3.55 -0.04
CA ASP A 766 -31.65 -2.39 0.46
C ASP A 766 -31.03 -1.59 -0.71
N ILE A 767 -30.57 -2.26 -1.76
CA ILE A 767 -29.96 -1.65 -2.96
C ILE A 767 -31.04 -0.96 -3.80
N ASP A 768 -32.17 -1.64 -4.06
CA ASP A 768 -33.25 -1.12 -4.88
C ASP A 768 -33.88 0.13 -4.22
N ASP A 769 -34.12 0.06 -2.90
CA ASP A 769 -34.68 1.17 -2.12
C ASP A 769 -33.73 2.39 -2.11
N ARG A 770 -32.42 2.16 -1.92
CA ARG A 770 -31.41 3.21 -1.96
C ARG A 770 -31.29 3.82 -3.36
N TRP A 771 -31.32 3.01 -4.41
CA TRP A 771 -31.29 3.49 -5.79
C TRP A 771 -32.50 4.39 -6.08
N HIS A 772 -33.68 3.92 -5.73
CA HIS A 772 -34.93 4.67 -5.91
C HIS A 772 -34.91 6.00 -5.14
N PHE A 773 -34.38 6.00 -3.93
CA PHE A 773 -34.21 7.21 -3.14
C PHE A 773 -33.28 8.24 -3.82
N TYR A 774 -32.14 7.79 -4.37
CA TYR A 774 -31.23 8.68 -5.11
C TYR A 774 -31.83 9.18 -6.44
N GLU A 775 -32.63 8.37 -7.14
CA GLU A 775 -33.36 8.82 -8.33
C GLU A 775 -34.35 9.96 -8.00
N GLN A 776 -34.91 9.98 -6.80
CA GLN A 776 -35.74 11.11 -6.34
C GLN A 776 -34.90 12.32 -5.93
N MET A 777 -33.80 12.11 -5.24
CA MET A 777 -32.93 13.19 -4.77
C MET A 777 -32.34 14.05 -5.90
N VAL A 778 -32.11 13.51 -7.09
CA VAL A 778 -31.62 14.28 -8.27
C VAL A 778 -32.63 15.33 -8.77
N THR A 779 -33.87 15.31 -8.27
CA THR A 779 -34.92 16.27 -8.61
C THR A 779 -35.23 17.25 -7.50
N ILE A 780 -34.56 17.08 -6.32
CA ILE A 780 -34.86 17.93 -5.14
C ILE A 780 -34.05 19.22 -5.22
N HIS A 781 -34.73 20.33 -5.07
CA HIS A 781 -34.13 21.64 -4.85
C HIS A 781 -34.25 21.98 -3.36
N ARG A 782 -33.13 22.22 -2.68
CA ARG A 782 -33.12 22.52 -1.22
C ARG A 782 -33.36 24.00 -0.93
N THR A 783 -32.94 24.88 -1.84
CA THR A 783 -33.10 26.31 -1.69
C THR A 783 -34.50 26.75 -2.09
N ALA A 784 -35.21 27.47 -1.24
CA ALA A 784 -36.44 28.17 -1.58
C ALA A 784 -36.11 29.36 -2.49
N GLU A 785 -36.93 29.60 -3.51
CA GLU A 785 -36.88 30.87 -4.23
C GLU A 785 -37.36 31.97 -3.25
N TYR A 786 -36.42 32.78 -2.74
CA TYR A 786 -36.76 34.00 -2.02
C TYR A 786 -37.05 35.08 -3.06
N ALA A 787 -38.25 35.64 -3.03
CA ALA A 787 -38.52 36.85 -3.78
C ALA A 787 -37.54 37.94 -3.37
N GLU A 788 -36.86 38.58 -4.33
CA GLU A 788 -36.04 39.74 -4.04
C GLU A 788 -36.87 40.73 -3.22
N VAL A 789 -36.45 40.96 -1.98
CA VAL A 789 -37.00 42.10 -1.18
C VAL A 789 -36.41 43.33 -1.84
N GLU A 790 -37.21 44.02 -2.67
CA GLU A 790 -36.88 45.36 -3.13
C GLU A 790 -36.66 46.25 -1.88
N GLU A 791 -35.42 46.65 -1.60
CA GLU A 791 -35.06 47.71 -0.66
C GLU A 791 -35.40 49.11 -1.24
#